data_5024229fd00d4825836020e4db796f19
#
_entry.id   5024229fd00d4825836020e4db796f19
#
_cell.length_a   1.000
_cell.length_b   1.000
_cell.length_c   1.000
_cell.angle_alpha   90.00
_cell.angle_beta   90.00
_cell.angle_gamma   90.00
#
_symmetry.space_group_name_H-M   'P 1'
#
loop_
_entity.id
_entity.type
_entity.pdbx_description
1 polymer ?
#
loop_
_entity_poly.entity_id
_entity_poly.type
_entity_poly.pdbx_seq_one_letter_code
_entity_poly.pdbx_strand_id
1 'polypeptide(L)'
;MAQVSVTDVQFGPMRFHQDQLQVLLVFTKEDNQCNGFYRACEKAGFKCTVTKEVQAVLPCFLDKLHDIIIIDHRNPRQLDAEALCRSIRSSKPSENTVIVGVVRRGDKEEMSLMPFIAAGFTRRYIENPNLMACYNELLQLAFGEVQSQLKLRACNAVFTALEKSQEAIEITSEDHIIQYANPAFETTMGYQSGELIGKELAKVPINEKKGDLLDAINSCIRIGKEWQGVYHTEKKNGDNIQQNVKIIPVIGQGGKIRHYVSIIRVCNGNNKVETVTESVQTDSQTDNQAGKHKDRRKNSIDAKAVSSRTSEVSNQRRHSSLARIHSMMIEAPITKVINIINAAQENSPTPVTEALDRVLEILRTTELYSPQFNAEDDPHATDLVGGLMSDGLRRFSGNEYVLAAKHLQPTPSHVSTPVSLHDVPPRIALAIENEENWDFNIFELEAATQNRPLIYLGLKTFARFGICEFLRCSETMLRSWFQIIEANYHASNPYHNSTHAADVLHATAYFLSRDKIKETLDPIDEVAALIAATIHDVDHPGRTNSFLCNSGNELAVLYNDTAVLESHHAALAFQLTLGNDKCNIFKNMERNDYRTLRQGIIDMVLATEMTKHFEHVNKFINSINKPLSTQETEETGKNQDSINTMLRTPENRALIKRMMIKCADVSNPCRPLEYCVEWAARISEEYFSQTDEEKQRDLPVVMPVFDRNTCSIPKSQISFMDYFITDMFDAWDAFVDLPDLMQHLDDNFKYWKELDEKKLRGLRPPPE
;
A
#
# COMPACT_ATOMS: atom_id res chain seq x y z
N MET A 1 -15.98 -22.01 22.57
CA MET A 1 -16.39 -20.87 21.73
C MET A 1 -15.85 -19.62 22.41
N ALA A 2 -14.82 -19.00 21.87
CA ALA A 2 -14.35 -17.71 22.39
C ALA A 2 -15.40 -16.67 22.04
N GLN A 3 -16.00 -16.03 23.04
CA GLN A 3 -16.79 -14.82 22.85
C GLN A 3 -15.85 -13.76 22.30
N VAL A 4 -16.10 -13.30 21.08
CA VAL A 4 -15.38 -12.17 20.50
C VAL A 4 -15.72 -10.94 21.35
N SER A 5 -14.79 -10.54 22.20
CA SER A 5 -14.97 -9.37 23.06
C SER A 5 -14.77 -8.12 22.23
N VAL A 6 -15.87 -7.50 21.80
CA VAL A 6 -15.88 -6.14 21.19
C VAL A 6 -15.53 -5.05 22.23
N THR A 7 -15.21 -5.46 23.48
CA THR A 7 -15.29 -4.62 24.68
C THR A 7 -14.07 -3.77 25.00
N ASP A 8 -12.92 -3.96 24.31
CA ASP A 8 -11.72 -3.14 24.54
C ASP A 8 -11.29 -2.44 23.26
N VAL A 9 -11.76 -1.22 23.05
CA VAL A 9 -11.32 -0.36 21.96
C VAL A 9 -10.30 0.64 22.49
N GLN A 10 -9.08 0.57 21.98
CA GLN A 10 -8.04 1.56 22.28
C GLN A 10 -7.97 2.59 21.15
N PHE A 11 -8.04 3.88 21.49
CA PHE A 11 -7.86 4.98 20.57
C PHE A 11 -6.80 5.94 21.13
N GLY A 12 -5.58 5.85 20.59
CA GLY A 12 -4.43 6.55 21.17
C GLY A 12 -4.21 6.12 22.64
N PRO A 13 -4.05 7.06 23.59
CA PRO A 13 -3.93 6.75 25.01
C PRO A 13 -5.26 6.40 25.70
N MET A 14 -6.40 6.60 25.03
CA MET A 14 -7.73 6.34 25.59
C MET A 14 -8.11 4.87 25.43
N ARG A 15 -8.63 4.28 26.50
CA ARG A 15 -9.24 2.93 26.53
C ARG A 15 -10.72 3.07 26.80
N PHE A 16 -11.53 2.43 25.97
CA PHE A 16 -12.97 2.36 26.13
C PHE A 16 -13.34 0.98 26.59
N HIS A 17 -13.99 0.89 27.77
CA HIS A 17 -14.72 -0.28 28.15
C HIS A 17 -16.14 -0.10 27.64
N GLN A 18 -16.54 -0.93 26.69
CA GLN A 18 -17.90 -0.93 26.18
C GLN A 18 -18.64 -2.11 26.79
N ASP A 19 -19.82 -1.84 27.33
CA ASP A 19 -20.79 -2.87 27.67
C ASP A 19 -21.20 -3.64 26.40
N GLN A 20 -21.81 -4.80 26.61
CA GLN A 20 -22.34 -5.63 25.55
C GLN A 20 -23.22 -4.80 24.59
N LEU A 21 -22.92 -4.85 23.26
CA LEU A 21 -23.66 -4.09 22.25
C LEU A 21 -25.18 -4.30 22.32
N GLN A 22 -25.92 -3.22 22.23
CA GLN A 22 -27.39 -3.21 22.28
C GLN A 22 -27.96 -3.09 20.86
N VAL A 23 -28.74 -4.06 20.42
CA VAL A 23 -29.38 -4.09 19.09
C VAL A 23 -30.89 -4.00 19.25
N LEU A 24 -31.53 -3.08 18.51
CA LEU A 24 -32.98 -2.96 18.45
C LEU A 24 -33.48 -3.44 17.08
N LEU A 25 -34.31 -4.46 17.07
CA LEU A 25 -35.00 -4.96 15.87
C LEU A 25 -36.42 -4.40 15.82
N VAL A 26 -36.74 -3.66 14.76
CA VAL A 26 -38.05 -3.06 14.52
C VAL A 26 -38.72 -3.76 13.36
N PHE A 27 -39.55 -4.74 13.67
CA PHE A 27 -40.28 -5.56 12.72
C PHE A 27 -41.74 -5.68 13.13
N THR A 28 -42.67 -5.34 12.26
CA THR A 28 -44.11 -5.46 12.55
C THR A 28 -44.57 -6.91 12.73
N LYS A 29 -43.80 -7.87 12.18
CA LYS A 29 -44.02 -9.30 12.31
C LYS A 29 -42.71 -10.02 12.60
N GLU A 30 -42.70 -11.00 13.45
CA GLU A 30 -41.58 -11.93 13.65
C GLU A 30 -41.58 -12.95 12.50
N ASP A 31 -40.98 -12.58 11.39
CA ASP A 31 -40.78 -13.46 10.24
C ASP A 31 -39.37 -14.05 10.22
N ASN A 32 -39.03 -14.78 9.17
CA ASN A 32 -37.73 -15.42 9.04
C ASN A 32 -36.57 -14.41 9.04
N GLN A 33 -36.76 -13.19 8.55
CA GLN A 33 -35.74 -12.15 8.54
C GLN A 33 -35.49 -11.58 9.95
N CYS A 34 -36.56 -11.31 10.69
CA CYS A 34 -36.48 -10.90 12.11
C CYS A 34 -35.76 -11.99 12.94
N ASN A 35 -36.19 -13.25 12.77
CA ASN A 35 -35.59 -14.40 13.45
C ASN A 35 -34.12 -14.62 13.05
N GLY A 36 -33.76 -14.34 11.79
CA GLY A 36 -32.36 -14.38 11.32
C GLY A 36 -31.48 -13.41 12.09
N PHE A 37 -31.88 -12.15 12.21
CA PHE A 37 -31.14 -11.15 12.99
C PHE A 37 -31.16 -11.46 14.51
N TYR A 38 -32.28 -11.92 15.04
CA TYR A 38 -32.37 -12.27 16.47
C TYR A 38 -31.35 -13.35 16.84
N ARG A 39 -31.33 -14.47 16.09
CA ARG A 39 -30.34 -15.55 16.28
C ARG A 39 -28.92 -15.12 16.02
N ALA A 40 -28.73 -14.20 15.08
CA ALA A 40 -27.42 -13.63 14.81
C ALA A 40 -26.90 -12.79 15.98
N CYS A 41 -27.76 -12.00 16.64
CA CYS A 41 -27.42 -11.29 17.87
C CYS A 41 -27.04 -12.26 19.01
N GLU A 42 -27.80 -13.34 19.19
CA GLU A 42 -27.47 -14.35 20.18
C GLU A 42 -26.11 -15.00 19.92
N LYS A 43 -25.83 -15.33 18.64
CA LYS A 43 -24.53 -15.89 18.22
C LYS A 43 -23.37 -14.92 18.42
N ALA A 44 -23.59 -13.62 18.17
CA ALA A 44 -22.60 -12.57 18.35
C ALA A 44 -22.40 -12.19 19.85
N GLY A 45 -23.27 -12.62 20.72
CA GLY A 45 -23.25 -12.21 22.12
C GLY A 45 -23.78 -10.79 22.35
N PHE A 46 -24.58 -10.24 21.43
CA PHE A 46 -25.18 -8.90 21.55
C PHE A 46 -26.52 -8.98 22.27
N LYS A 47 -26.86 -7.93 23.04
CA LYS A 47 -28.19 -7.83 23.65
C LYS A 47 -29.19 -7.38 22.59
N CYS A 48 -30.24 -8.15 22.38
CA CYS A 48 -31.25 -7.89 21.36
C CYS A 48 -32.59 -7.56 21.98
N THR A 49 -33.20 -6.47 21.51
CA THR A 49 -34.60 -6.10 21.84
C THR A 49 -35.41 -6.13 20.58
N VAL A 50 -36.57 -6.74 20.55
CA VAL A 50 -37.49 -6.77 19.38
C VAL A 50 -38.72 -5.93 19.75
N THR A 51 -39.06 -5.00 18.83
CA THR A 51 -40.23 -4.13 18.96
C THR A 51 -41.14 -4.26 17.74
N LYS A 52 -42.42 -4.55 17.96
CA LYS A 52 -43.45 -4.75 16.91
C LYS A 52 -44.28 -3.48 16.70
N GLU A 53 -44.42 -2.67 17.74
CA GLU A 53 -45.25 -1.47 17.75
C GLU A 53 -44.39 -0.22 17.47
N VAL A 54 -44.75 0.51 16.42
CA VAL A 54 -44.03 1.73 16.00
C VAL A 54 -43.97 2.78 17.11
N GLN A 55 -45.04 2.92 17.90
CA GLN A 55 -45.11 3.89 18.98
C GLN A 55 -44.18 3.55 20.18
N ALA A 56 -43.82 2.28 20.36
CA ALA A 56 -42.92 1.84 21.40
C ALA A 56 -41.43 1.95 21.05
N VAL A 57 -41.08 2.19 19.77
CA VAL A 57 -39.69 2.20 19.28
C VAL A 57 -38.88 3.35 19.91
N LEU A 58 -39.38 4.58 19.82
CA LEU A 58 -38.68 5.75 20.36
C LEU A 58 -38.53 5.71 21.88
N PRO A 59 -39.56 5.39 22.68
CA PRO A 59 -39.39 5.16 24.11
C PRO A 59 -38.39 4.06 24.43
N CYS A 60 -38.43 2.93 23.75
CA CYS A 60 -37.51 1.82 23.94
C CYS A 60 -36.06 2.22 23.61
N PHE A 61 -35.87 2.99 22.55
CA PHE A 61 -34.56 3.51 22.18
C PHE A 61 -34.02 4.48 23.25
N LEU A 62 -34.81 5.43 23.70
CA LEU A 62 -34.41 6.41 24.70
C LEU A 62 -34.13 5.81 26.09
N ASP A 63 -34.78 4.68 26.44
CA ASP A 63 -34.57 3.96 27.68
C ASP A 63 -33.22 3.20 27.68
N LYS A 64 -32.88 2.50 26.59
CA LYS A 64 -31.73 1.59 26.49
C LYS A 64 -30.53 2.12 25.68
N LEU A 65 -30.72 3.15 24.90
CA LEU A 65 -29.68 3.75 24.05
C LEU A 65 -28.95 2.73 23.17
N HIS A 66 -29.71 2.07 22.28
CA HIS A 66 -29.19 1.01 21.42
C HIS A 66 -28.10 1.52 20.46
N ASP A 67 -27.05 0.73 20.26
CA ASP A 67 -25.94 1.03 19.35
C ASP A 67 -26.32 0.82 17.89
N ILE A 68 -27.13 -0.22 17.61
CA ILE A 68 -27.60 -0.60 16.29
C ILE A 68 -29.12 -0.70 16.30
N ILE A 69 -29.78 -0.09 15.31
CA ILE A 69 -31.22 -0.24 15.08
C ILE A 69 -31.43 -0.81 13.68
N ILE A 70 -32.17 -1.91 13.57
CA ILE A 70 -32.52 -2.54 12.29
C ILE A 70 -34.03 -2.39 12.08
N ILE A 71 -34.41 -1.63 11.05
CA ILE A 71 -35.81 -1.29 10.75
C ILE A 71 -36.27 -2.02 9.49
N ASP A 72 -37.41 -2.71 9.55
CA ASP A 72 -38.01 -3.36 8.39
C ASP A 72 -38.64 -2.35 7.44
N HIS A 73 -38.02 -2.13 6.28
CA HIS A 73 -38.50 -1.25 5.21
C HIS A 73 -39.11 -2.02 4.02
N ARG A 74 -39.33 -3.34 4.16
CA ARG A 74 -39.87 -4.16 3.07
C ARG A 74 -41.34 -3.91 2.74
N ASN A 75 -42.08 -3.34 3.69
CA ASN A 75 -43.49 -3.07 3.50
C ASN A 75 -43.89 -1.67 3.99
N PRO A 76 -43.73 -0.63 3.17
CA PRO A 76 -44.02 0.76 3.54
C PRO A 76 -45.48 1.03 3.96
N ARG A 77 -46.42 0.16 3.55
CA ARG A 77 -47.83 0.27 3.97
C ARG A 77 -48.09 -0.17 5.43
N GLN A 78 -47.19 -0.95 6.01
CA GLN A 78 -47.32 -1.45 7.38
C GLN A 78 -46.42 -0.67 8.36
N LEU A 79 -45.26 -0.22 7.87
CA LEU A 79 -44.27 0.56 8.63
C LEU A 79 -43.66 1.63 7.72
N ASP A 80 -43.92 2.90 8.05
CA ASP A 80 -43.18 4.00 7.43
C ASP A 80 -41.80 4.11 8.13
N ALA A 81 -40.85 3.31 7.62
CA ALA A 81 -39.51 3.20 8.19
C ALA A 81 -38.70 4.50 8.05
N GLU A 82 -38.97 5.31 7.00
CA GLU A 82 -38.31 6.59 6.80
C GLU A 82 -38.79 7.65 7.82
N ALA A 83 -40.10 7.76 8.02
CA ALA A 83 -40.66 8.66 9.03
C ALA A 83 -40.17 8.28 10.43
N LEU A 84 -40.12 6.98 10.75
CA LEU A 84 -39.60 6.48 11.98
C LEU A 84 -38.10 6.80 12.16
N CYS A 85 -37.29 6.60 11.12
CA CYS A 85 -35.86 6.92 11.14
C CYS A 85 -35.66 8.42 11.40
N ARG A 86 -36.38 9.30 10.69
CA ARG A 86 -36.36 10.76 10.94
C ARG A 86 -36.73 11.12 12.38
N SER A 87 -37.74 10.44 12.94
CA SER A 87 -38.17 10.64 14.34
C SER A 87 -37.09 10.24 15.33
N ILE A 88 -36.40 9.10 15.10
CA ILE A 88 -35.26 8.68 15.94
C ILE A 88 -34.12 9.71 15.80
N ARG A 89 -33.77 10.12 14.59
CA ARG A 89 -32.69 11.09 14.31
C ARG A 89 -32.96 12.48 14.88
N SER A 90 -34.20 12.86 15.09
CA SER A 90 -34.51 14.14 15.76
C SER A 90 -34.12 14.15 17.25
N SER A 91 -33.84 13.00 17.84
CA SER A 91 -33.39 12.87 19.22
C SER A 91 -31.85 12.96 19.31
N LYS A 92 -31.32 13.80 20.22
CA LYS A 92 -29.87 13.97 20.42
C LYS A 92 -29.10 12.66 20.69
N PRO A 93 -29.61 11.69 21.46
CA PRO A 93 -28.92 10.41 21.69
C PRO A 93 -28.67 9.57 20.42
N SER A 94 -29.43 9.79 19.34
CA SER A 94 -29.32 9.01 18.09
C SER A 94 -28.14 9.42 17.21
N GLU A 95 -27.42 10.49 17.52
CA GLU A 95 -26.33 11.03 16.70
C GLU A 95 -25.28 9.96 16.34
N ASN A 96 -24.95 9.08 17.32
CA ASN A 96 -23.95 8.04 17.16
C ASN A 96 -24.56 6.62 16.99
N THR A 97 -25.86 6.51 16.74
CA THR A 97 -26.54 5.22 16.56
C THR A 97 -26.52 4.80 15.10
N VAL A 98 -26.18 3.54 14.84
CA VAL A 98 -26.19 2.95 13.50
C VAL A 98 -27.60 2.50 13.15
N ILE A 99 -28.25 3.06 12.12
CA ILE A 99 -29.60 2.68 11.69
C ILE A 99 -29.56 2.02 10.33
N VAL A 100 -30.01 0.76 10.27
CA VAL A 100 -30.05 -0.05 9.06
C VAL A 100 -31.49 -0.33 8.65
N GLY A 101 -31.81 -0.12 7.36
CA GLY A 101 -33.12 -0.47 6.83
C GLY A 101 -33.07 -1.74 6.01
N VAL A 102 -33.96 -2.69 6.29
CA VAL A 102 -34.09 -3.94 5.53
C VAL A 102 -35.00 -3.74 4.32
N VAL A 103 -34.46 -3.94 3.11
CA VAL A 103 -35.18 -3.76 1.83
C VAL A 103 -35.41 -5.09 1.12
N ARG A 104 -36.44 -5.17 0.26
CA ARG A 104 -36.75 -6.39 -0.51
C ARG A 104 -35.67 -6.75 -1.52
N ARG A 105 -35.51 -8.05 -1.76
CA ARG A 105 -34.69 -8.58 -2.85
C ARG A 105 -35.54 -8.61 -4.13
N GLY A 106 -35.21 -7.78 -5.11
CA GLY A 106 -35.78 -7.94 -6.44
C GLY A 106 -36.43 -6.76 -7.12
N ASP A 107 -36.48 -5.58 -6.55
CA ASP A 107 -36.87 -4.38 -7.30
C ASP A 107 -35.74 -3.95 -8.21
N LYS A 108 -35.80 -4.37 -9.48
CA LYS A 108 -34.82 -4.11 -10.54
C LYS A 108 -34.80 -2.65 -11.01
N GLU A 109 -35.58 -1.79 -10.44
CA GLU A 109 -35.50 -0.37 -10.71
C GLU A 109 -34.67 0.31 -9.64
N GLU A 110 -33.70 1.09 -10.08
CA GLU A 110 -32.80 1.96 -9.32
C GLU A 110 -33.57 2.80 -8.30
N MET A 111 -33.94 2.23 -7.17
CA MET A 111 -34.36 3.04 -6.06
C MET A 111 -33.16 3.87 -5.61
N SER A 112 -33.20 5.15 -5.97
CA SER A 112 -32.19 6.11 -5.52
C SER A 112 -31.94 5.94 -4.01
N LEU A 113 -30.67 5.78 -3.63
CA LEU A 113 -30.27 5.72 -2.21
C LEU A 113 -30.51 7.06 -1.48
N MET A 114 -30.68 8.14 -2.23
CA MET A 114 -30.77 9.50 -1.68
C MET A 114 -31.93 9.70 -0.69
N PRO A 115 -33.18 9.25 -0.96
CA PRO A 115 -34.27 9.38 0.03
C PRO A 115 -33.98 8.63 1.32
N PHE A 116 -33.32 7.46 1.21
CA PHE A 116 -32.97 6.60 2.31
C PHE A 116 -31.92 7.25 3.22
N ILE A 117 -30.85 7.77 2.61
CA ILE A 117 -29.80 8.53 3.34
C ILE A 117 -30.39 9.82 3.91
N ALA A 118 -31.23 10.55 3.14
CA ALA A 118 -31.89 11.77 3.60
C ALA A 118 -32.84 11.53 4.77
N ALA A 119 -33.40 10.31 4.90
CA ALA A 119 -34.18 9.93 6.07
C ALA A 119 -33.33 9.64 7.32
N GLY A 120 -32.00 9.52 7.17
CA GLY A 120 -31.05 9.33 8.26
C GLY A 120 -30.60 7.88 8.47
N PHE A 121 -30.89 6.97 7.55
CA PHE A 121 -30.34 5.62 7.60
C PHE A 121 -28.83 5.66 7.33
N THR A 122 -28.08 4.90 8.10
CA THR A 122 -26.65 4.72 7.87
C THR A 122 -26.40 3.78 6.69
N ARG A 123 -27.24 2.73 6.56
CA ARG A 123 -27.03 1.65 5.60
C ARG A 123 -28.33 0.92 5.26
N ARG A 124 -28.39 0.29 4.08
CA ARG A 124 -29.46 -0.64 3.70
C ARG A 124 -28.97 -2.08 3.75
N TYR A 125 -29.82 -3.01 4.16
CA TYR A 125 -29.61 -4.44 4.11
C TYR A 125 -30.61 -5.08 3.14
N ILE A 126 -30.12 -5.81 2.15
CA ILE A 126 -31.00 -6.54 1.20
C ILE A 126 -31.50 -7.79 1.92
N GLU A 127 -32.81 -7.99 1.93
CA GLU A 127 -33.47 -9.13 2.58
C GLU A 127 -32.74 -10.45 2.33
N ASN A 128 -32.20 -11.01 3.39
CA ASN A 128 -31.56 -12.32 3.44
C ASN A 128 -31.72 -12.90 4.86
N PRO A 129 -32.65 -13.84 5.08
CA PRO A 129 -32.93 -14.40 6.41
C PRO A 129 -31.89 -15.43 6.89
N ASN A 130 -30.85 -15.71 6.08
CA ASN A 130 -29.80 -16.64 6.47
C ASN A 130 -29.07 -16.14 7.71
N LEU A 131 -28.91 -17.03 8.69
CA LEU A 131 -28.26 -16.73 9.98
C LEU A 131 -26.87 -16.13 9.79
N MET A 132 -26.05 -16.70 8.89
CA MET A 132 -24.68 -16.24 8.69
C MET A 132 -24.62 -14.88 7.97
N ALA A 133 -25.55 -14.62 7.03
CA ALA A 133 -25.63 -13.32 6.39
C ALA A 133 -26.00 -12.23 7.42
N CYS A 134 -26.99 -12.47 8.29
CA CYS A 134 -27.35 -11.55 9.37
C CYS A 134 -26.20 -11.39 10.39
N TYR A 135 -25.51 -12.47 10.71
CA TYR A 135 -24.37 -12.45 11.64
C TYR A 135 -23.19 -11.64 11.10
N ASN A 136 -22.81 -11.86 9.84
CA ASN A 136 -21.73 -11.10 9.19
C ASN A 136 -22.08 -9.61 9.08
N GLU A 137 -23.33 -9.28 8.76
CA GLU A 137 -23.77 -7.88 8.73
C GLU A 137 -23.64 -7.24 10.12
N LEU A 138 -24.08 -7.92 11.19
CA LEU A 138 -23.95 -7.41 12.55
C LEU A 138 -22.48 -7.22 12.96
N LEU A 139 -21.59 -8.12 12.58
CA LEU A 139 -20.15 -7.96 12.84
C LEU A 139 -19.57 -6.77 12.07
N GLN A 140 -19.90 -6.63 10.78
CA GLN A 140 -19.46 -5.46 9.98
C GLN A 140 -19.97 -4.15 10.59
N LEU A 141 -21.22 -4.10 11.05
CA LEU A 141 -21.74 -2.91 11.73
C LEU A 141 -21.03 -2.65 13.06
N ALA A 142 -20.76 -3.69 13.84
CA ALA A 142 -20.08 -3.56 15.12
C ALA A 142 -18.64 -3.07 14.98
N PHE A 143 -17.85 -3.69 14.13
CA PHE A 143 -16.43 -3.38 13.95
C PHE A 143 -16.16 -2.20 13.01
N GLY A 144 -16.99 -1.97 12.01
CA GLY A 144 -16.87 -0.82 11.09
C GLY A 144 -17.54 0.42 11.67
N GLU A 145 -18.87 0.43 11.68
CA GLU A 145 -19.65 1.64 11.97
C GLU A 145 -19.64 2.00 13.47
N VAL A 146 -19.97 1.07 14.36
CA VAL A 146 -20.05 1.38 15.80
C VAL A 146 -18.68 1.74 16.38
N GLN A 147 -17.62 1.04 16.01
CA GLN A 147 -16.27 1.40 16.45
C GLN A 147 -15.84 2.77 15.94
N SER A 148 -16.22 3.14 14.71
CA SER A 148 -15.94 4.47 14.16
C SER A 148 -16.67 5.56 14.95
N GLN A 149 -17.93 5.32 15.36
CA GLN A 149 -18.68 6.22 16.22
C GLN A 149 -18.05 6.33 17.63
N LEU A 150 -17.51 5.24 18.16
CA LEU A 150 -16.78 5.28 19.44
C LEU A 150 -15.52 6.15 19.35
N LYS A 151 -14.77 6.04 18.24
CA LYS A 151 -13.62 6.92 18.00
C LYS A 151 -14.03 8.39 17.90
N LEU A 152 -15.14 8.69 17.24
CA LEU A 152 -15.68 10.04 17.14
C LEU A 152 -16.11 10.57 18.54
N ARG A 153 -16.75 9.75 19.35
CA ARG A 153 -17.07 10.10 20.77
C ARG A 153 -15.80 10.39 21.58
N ALA A 154 -14.72 9.63 21.36
CA ALA A 154 -13.43 9.89 21.99
C ALA A 154 -12.88 11.26 21.59
N CYS A 155 -12.89 11.57 20.29
CA CYS A 155 -12.50 12.89 19.79
C CYS A 155 -13.33 14.00 20.44
N ASN A 156 -14.65 13.84 20.51
CA ASN A 156 -15.54 14.82 21.15
C ASN A 156 -15.22 15.02 22.65
N ALA A 157 -14.85 13.96 23.37
CA ALA A 157 -14.43 14.08 24.77
C ALA A 157 -13.12 14.89 24.89
N VAL A 158 -12.16 14.67 23.99
CA VAL A 158 -10.91 15.45 23.93
C VAL A 158 -11.20 16.91 23.59
N PHE A 159 -12.05 17.18 22.59
CA PHE A 159 -12.47 18.55 22.26
C PHE A 159 -13.16 19.23 23.45
N THR A 160 -14.02 18.52 24.17
CA THR A 160 -14.65 19.06 25.39
C THR A 160 -13.61 19.44 26.44
N ALA A 161 -12.55 18.62 26.59
CA ALA A 161 -11.45 18.94 27.50
C ALA A 161 -10.65 20.18 27.05
N LEU A 162 -10.40 20.33 25.76
CA LEU A 162 -9.73 21.49 25.16
C LEU A 162 -10.56 22.77 25.37
N GLU A 163 -11.89 22.70 25.13
CA GLU A 163 -12.84 23.79 25.34
C GLU A 163 -12.90 24.28 26.80
N LYS A 164 -12.67 23.40 27.78
CA LYS A 164 -12.67 23.71 29.20
C LYS A 164 -11.27 23.91 29.78
N SER A 165 -10.23 23.82 28.98
CA SER A 165 -8.85 24.05 29.41
C SER A 165 -8.66 25.52 29.81
N GLN A 166 -7.89 25.71 30.88
CA GLN A 166 -7.43 27.05 31.31
C GLN A 166 -6.21 27.55 30.50
N GLU A 167 -5.52 26.63 29.83
CA GLU A 167 -4.40 26.96 28.96
C GLU A 167 -4.92 27.41 27.60
N ALA A 168 -4.31 28.45 27.05
CA ALA A 168 -4.63 28.91 25.71
C ALA A 168 -4.06 27.96 24.70
N ILE A 169 -4.92 27.35 23.87
CA ILE A 169 -4.56 26.32 22.89
C ILE A 169 -5.09 26.72 21.52
N GLU A 170 -4.23 26.64 20.50
CA GLU A 170 -4.61 26.76 19.10
C GLU A 170 -4.12 25.57 18.30
N ILE A 171 -4.82 25.25 17.20
CA ILE A 171 -4.43 24.25 16.21
C ILE A 171 -4.45 24.91 14.85
N THR A 172 -3.32 24.80 14.12
CA THR A 172 -3.17 25.32 12.76
C THR A 172 -2.95 24.18 11.75
N SER A 173 -3.26 24.44 10.47
CA SER A 173 -2.88 23.57 9.35
C SER A 173 -1.36 23.61 9.11
N GLU A 174 -0.88 22.79 8.16
CA GLU A 174 0.51 22.83 7.69
C GLU A 174 0.92 24.21 7.14
N ASP A 175 -0.04 24.99 6.63
CA ASP A 175 0.15 26.35 6.11
C ASP A 175 -0.06 27.44 7.17
N HIS A 176 -0.08 27.08 8.47
CA HIS A 176 -0.29 27.98 9.61
C HIS A 176 -1.63 28.72 9.62
N ILE A 177 -2.66 28.16 8.97
CA ILE A 177 -4.03 28.68 9.05
C ILE A 177 -4.69 28.13 10.31
N ILE A 178 -5.25 29.02 11.14
CA ILE A 178 -5.92 28.65 12.40
C ILE A 178 -7.18 27.84 12.08
N GLN A 179 -7.22 26.60 12.52
CA GLN A 179 -8.36 25.70 12.38
C GLN A 179 -9.18 25.56 13.67
N TYR A 180 -8.52 25.77 14.82
CA TYR A 180 -9.15 25.74 16.12
C TYR A 180 -8.43 26.68 17.08
N ALA A 181 -9.20 27.36 17.91
CA ALA A 181 -8.72 28.15 19.05
C ALA A 181 -9.70 27.91 20.20
N ASN A 182 -9.20 27.57 21.39
CA ASN A 182 -10.07 27.34 22.52
C ASN A 182 -10.48 28.69 23.19
N PRO A 183 -11.54 28.70 24.02
CA PRO A 183 -12.01 29.94 24.67
C PRO A 183 -10.95 30.64 25.52
N ALA A 184 -10.01 29.89 26.11
CA ALA A 184 -8.90 30.46 26.85
C ALA A 184 -7.94 31.26 25.94
N PHE A 185 -7.66 30.75 24.72
CA PHE A 185 -6.87 31.46 23.71
C PHE A 185 -7.57 32.75 23.26
N GLU A 186 -8.84 32.62 22.85
CA GLU A 186 -9.64 33.78 22.38
C GLU A 186 -9.73 34.89 23.43
N THR A 187 -9.99 34.52 24.69
CA THR A 187 -10.03 35.45 25.83
C THR A 187 -8.67 36.09 26.08
N THR A 188 -7.58 35.31 26.07
CA THR A 188 -6.22 35.78 26.30
C THR A 188 -5.79 36.79 25.24
N MET A 189 -6.14 36.56 23.98
CA MET A 189 -5.76 37.36 22.82
C MET A 189 -6.77 38.50 22.53
N GLY A 190 -7.95 38.47 23.17
CA GLY A 190 -8.97 39.53 23.06
C GLY A 190 -9.85 39.41 21.81
N TYR A 191 -10.02 38.21 21.26
CA TYR A 191 -10.89 37.93 20.11
C TYR A 191 -12.23 37.35 20.54
N GLN A 192 -13.24 37.49 19.68
CA GLN A 192 -14.53 36.84 19.86
C GLN A 192 -14.48 35.39 19.40
N SER A 193 -15.39 34.56 19.90
CA SER A 193 -15.44 33.14 19.54
C SER A 193 -15.59 32.93 18.04
N GLY A 194 -14.69 32.13 17.49
CA GLY A 194 -14.63 31.78 16.05
C GLY A 194 -14.05 32.88 15.15
N GLU A 195 -13.69 34.04 15.67
CA GLU A 195 -13.19 35.18 14.87
C GLU A 195 -11.83 34.88 14.20
N LEU A 196 -11.04 33.98 14.79
CA LEU A 196 -9.69 33.60 14.33
C LEU A 196 -9.68 32.47 13.32
N ILE A 197 -10.73 31.69 13.23
CA ILE A 197 -10.79 30.52 12.35
C ILE A 197 -10.63 30.93 10.89
N GLY A 198 -9.74 30.27 10.18
CA GLY A 198 -9.40 30.54 8.77
C GLY A 198 -8.43 31.73 8.56
N LYS A 199 -7.95 32.36 9.63
CA LYS A 199 -6.93 33.43 9.52
C LYS A 199 -5.52 32.82 9.59
N GLU A 200 -4.61 33.43 8.83
CA GLU A 200 -3.20 33.07 8.83
C GLU A 200 -2.48 33.64 10.06
N LEU A 201 -1.74 32.83 10.78
CA LEU A 201 -1.02 33.22 12.00
C LEU A 201 0.04 34.32 11.73
N ALA A 202 0.59 34.38 10.52
CA ALA A 202 1.60 35.34 10.12
C ALA A 202 1.12 36.81 10.01
N LYS A 203 -0.19 37.05 10.05
CA LYS A 203 -0.77 38.40 9.98
C LYS A 203 -0.90 39.12 11.35
N VAL A 204 -0.36 38.52 12.41
CA VAL A 204 -0.18 39.15 13.69
C VAL A 204 1.02 40.11 13.62
N PRO A 205 0.91 41.41 13.95
CA PRO A 205 1.99 42.39 13.73
C PRO A 205 3.29 41.97 14.41
N ILE A 206 4.38 41.91 13.64
CA ILE A 206 5.69 41.44 14.09
C ILE A 206 6.70 42.56 13.99
N ASN A 207 7.38 42.86 15.07
CA ASN A 207 8.51 43.80 15.11
C ASN A 207 9.73 43.25 14.36
N GLU A 208 10.48 44.08 13.63
CA GLU A 208 11.55 43.78 12.68
C GLU A 208 12.72 42.86 13.16
N LYS A 209 12.82 42.59 14.48
CA LYS A 209 13.84 41.69 15.04
C LYS A 209 13.46 40.21 15.13
N LYS A 210 12.33 39.78 14.55
CA LYS A 210 11.77 38.44 14.74
C LYS A 210 11.94 37.50 13.55
N GLY A 211 12.52 37.91 12.44
CA GLY A 211 12.75 37.04 11.27
C GLY A 211 13.51 35.78 11.66
N ASP A 212 14.62 35.94 12.37
CA ASP A 212 15.48 34.81 12.79
C ASP A 212 14.77 33.83 13.72
N LEU A 213 13.85 34.31 14.59
CA LEU A 213 13.10 33.44 15.51
C LEU A 213 12.03 32.62 14.78
N LEU A 214 11.31 33.22 13.83
CA LEU A 214 10.33 32.52 13.02
C LEU A 214 10.99 31.46 12.12
N ASP A 215 12.15 31.79 11.55
CA ASP A 215 12.92 30.84 10.77
C ASP A 215 13.44 29.68 11.63
N ALA A 216 13.87 29.95 12.85
CA ALA A 216 14.26 28.91 13.81
C ALA A 216 13.08 28.02 14.22
N ILE A 217 11.91 28.62 14.50
CA ILE A 217 10.67 27.87 14.80
C ILE A 217 10.31 26.97 13.59
N ASN A 218 10.20 27.56 12.41
CA ASN A 218 9.82 26.85 11.19
C ASN A 218 10.82 25.75 10.84
N SER A 219 12.10 25.96 11.00
CA SER A 219 13.13 24.96 10.79
C SER A 219 13.01 23.78 11.75
N CYS A 220 12.66 24.04 13.02
CA CYS A 220 12.47 23.02 14.04
C CYS A 220 11.19 22.20 13.81
N ILE A 221 10.04 22.86 13.57
CA ILE A 221 8.75 22.18 13.45
C ILE A 221 8.61 21.43 12.12
N ARG A 222 9.21 21.92 11.02
CA ARG A 222 9.19 21.25 9.71
C ARG A 222 9.90 19.89 9.70
N ILE A 223 10.87 19.69 10.58
CA ILE A 223 11.54 18.40 10.75
C ILE A 223 10.86 17.50 11.80
N GLY A 224 9.65 17.87 12.24
CA GLY A 224 8.84 17.07 13.17
C GLY A 224 9.28 17.18 14.64
N LYS A 225 10.12 18.16 15.00
CA LYS A 225 10.54 18.38 16.39
C LYS A 225 9.64 19.41 17.07
N GLU A 226 9.37 19.19 18.37
CA GLU A 226 8.71 20.20 19.21
C GLU A 226 9.60 21.43 19.37
N TRP A 227 8.98 22.60 19.40
CA TRP A 227 9.67 23.84 19.73
C TRP A 227 9.06 24.46 20.99
N GLN A 228 9.88 25.01 21.86
CA GLN A 228 9.44 25.76 23.02
C GLN A 228 10.29 27.00 23.22
N GLY A 229 9.65 28.13 23.45
CA GLY A 229 10.33 29.38 23.69
C GLY A 229 9.43 30.50 24.17
N VAL A 230 10.02 31.63 24.49
CA VAL A 230 9.31 32.82 24.97
C VAL A 230 9.39 33.91 23.90
N TYR A 231 8.23 34.41 23.49
CA TYR A 231 8.17 35.55 22.58
C TYR A 231 7.05 36.53 22.95
N HIS A 232 7.09 37.72 22.36
CA HIS A 232 6.08 38.74 22.53
C HIS A 232 5.12 38.73 21.36
N THR A 233 3.83 38.81 21.65
CA THR A 233 2.76 38.95 20.66
C THR A 233 1.84 40.08 21.05
N GLU A 234 1.12 40.59 20.06
CA GLU A 234 0.18 41.70 20.25
C GLU A 234 -1.24 41.15 20.33
N LYS A 235 -2.00 41.60 21.34
CA LYS A 235 -3.44 41.35 21.46
C LYS A 235 -4.21 42.16 20.42
N LYS A 236 -5.47 41.81 20.21
CA LYS A 236 -6.38 42.55 19.32
C LYS A 236 -6.51 44.06 19.66
N ASN A 237 -6.35 44.41 20.92
CA ASN A 237 -6.40 45.81 21.41
C ASN A 237 -5.07 46.58 21.29
N GLY A 238 -4.02 45.97 20.75
CA GLY A 238 -2.69 46.55 20.59
C GLY A 238 -1.74 46.33 21.77
N ASP A 239 -2.18 45.67 22.86
CA ASP A 239 -1.33 45.41 24.01
C ASP A 239 -0.32 44.30 23.71
N ASN A 240 0.97 44.54 24.00
CA ASN A 240 2.00 43.51 23.90
C ASN A 240 2.01 42.64 25.14
N ILE A 241 1.97 41.31 24.93
CA ILE A 241 2.08 40.33 25.99
C ILE A 241 3.27 39.39 25.75
N GLN A 242 3.93 39.00 26.82
CA GLN A 242 4.98 37.97 26.78
C GLN A 242 4.36 36.61 27.00
N GLN A 243 4.66 35.70 26.11
CA GLN A 243 4.11 34.33 26.11
C GLN A 243 5.22 33.29 26.08
N ASN A 244 5.07 32.23 26.87
CA ASN A 244 5.83 30.98 26.72
C ASN A 244 4.96 30.04 25.87
N VAL A 245 5.48 29.68 24.71
CA VAL A 245 4.74 28.90 23.74
C VAL A 245 5.47 27.58 23.47
N LYS A 246 4.72 26.50 23.49
CA LYS A 246 5.18 25.17 23.06
C LYS A 246 4.40 24.80 21.79
N ILE A 247 5.13 24.54 20.69
CA ILE A 247 4.54 24.15 19.39
C ILE A 247 4.89 22.68 19.14
N ILE A 248 3.86 21.86 18.90
CA ILE A 248 3.96 20.42 18.72
C ILE A 248 3.45 20.06 17.32
N PRO A 249 4.30 19.55 16.41
CA PRO A 249 3.86 19.08 15.10
C PRO A 249 3.09 17.76 15.23
N VAL A 250 1.92 17.69 14.59
CA VAL A 250 1.09 16.47 14.52
C VAL A 250 1.30 15.80 13.16
N ILE A 251 1.88 14.61 13.20
CA ILE A 251 2.21 13.83 12.01
C ILE A 251 0.98 12.98 11.64
N GLY A 252 0.51 13.13 10.40
CA GLY A 252 -0.57 12.34 9.83
C GLY A 252 -0.07 11.09 9.08
N GLN A 253 -0.97 10.45 8.34
CA GLN A 253 -0.62 9.32 7.48
C GLN A 253 0.45 9.72 6.45
N GLY A 254 1.40 8.82 6.19
CA GLY A 254 2.51 9.07 5.28
C GLY A 254 3.66 9.91 5.86
N GLY A 255 3.69 10.13 7.20
CA GLY A 255 4.79 10.86 7.86
C GLY A 255 4.77 12.37 7.63
N LYS A 256 3.76 12.90 6.94
CA LYS A 256 3.60 14.36 6.72
C LYS A 256 3.01 15.03 7.96
N ILE A 257 3.52 16.22 8.27
CA ILE A 257 2.92 17.08 9.29
C ILE A 257 1.62 17.62 8.72
N ARG A 258 0.51 17.48 9.46
CA ARG A 258 -0.82 17.92 9.05
C ARG A 258 -1.32 19.09 9.87
N HIS A 259 -0.87 19.17 11.12
CA HIS A 259 -1.29 20.22 12.04
C HIS A 259 -0.13 20.59 12.96
N TYR A 260 -0.21 21.82 13.52
CA TYR A 260 0.59 22.23 14.65
C TYR A 260 -0.33 22.57 15.82
N VAL A 261 0.01 22.07 17.00
CA VAL A 261 -0.70 22.39 18.24
C VAL A 261 0.17 23.33 19.06
N SER A 262 -0.31 24.55 19.32
CA SER A 262 0.39 25.52 20.14
C SER A 262 -0.28 25.61 21.52
N ILE A 263 0.51 25.42 22.57
CA ILE A 263 0.10 25.59 23.97
C ILE A 263 0.77 26.85 24.49
N ILE A 264 -0.03 27.82 24.92
CA ILE A 264 0.41 29.18 25.19
C ILE A 264 0.13 29.53 26.64
N ARG A 265 1.15 30.03 27.34
CA ARG A 265 1.07 30.51 28.72
C ARG A 265 1.55 31.95 28.80
N VAL A 266 0.72 32.85 29.31
CA VAL A 266 1.12 34.25 29.53
C VAL A 266 2.07 34.36 30.71
N CYS A 267 3.21 35.01 30.51
CA CYS A 267 4.17 35.27 31.57
C CYS A 267 3.74 36.49 32.37
N ASN A 268 3.11 36.30 33.53
CA ASN A 268 2.88 37.35 34.48
C ASN A 268 4.17 37.67 35.23
N GLY A 269 4.60 38.95 35.25
CA GLY A 269 5.94 39.43 35.62
C GLY A 269 6.51 39.15 37.02
N ASN A 270 6.10 38.08 37.72
CA ASN A 270 6.56 37.78 39.09
C ASN A 270 7.10 36.35 39.33
N ASN A 271 7.37 35.55 38.30
CA ASN A 271 8.04 34.28 38.51
C ASN A 271 9.33 34.21 37.66
N LYS A 272 10.48 34.34 38.32
CA LYS A 272 11.78 33.95 37.75
C LYS A 272 11.76 32.43 37.51
N VAL A 273 11.68 32.02 36.28
CA VAL A 273 11.94 30.65 35.88
C VAL A 273 13.39 30.57 35.47
N GLU A 274 14.13 29.70 36.13
CA GLU A 274 15.53 29.38 35.82
C GLU A 274 15.58 28.76 34.39
N THR A 275 16.26 29.46 33.52
CA THR A 275 16.59 28.99 32.17
C THR A 275 17.74 28.01 32.24
N VAL A 276 17.47 26.74 31.99
CA VAL A 276 18.49 25.76 31.62
C VAL A 276 18.76 25.93 30.12
N THR A 277 19.82 26.66 29.82
CA THR A 277 20.40 26.76 28.48
C THR A 277 21.43 25.66 28.31
N GLU A 278 21.10 24.61 27.57
CA GLU A 278 22.10 23.75 26.95
C GLU A 278 22.61 24.41 25.66
N SER A 279 23.83 24.91 25.73
CA SER A 279 24.56 25.50 24.61
C SER A 279 25.09 24.41 23.69
N VAL A 280 24.60 24.35 22.48
CA VAL A 280 25.26 23.63 21.39
C VAL A 280 26.26 24.60 20.75
N GLN A 281 27.54 24.33 20.92
CA GLN A 281 28.64 25.01 20.21
C GLN A 281 28.59 24.62 18.74
N THR A 282 28.45 25.60 17.87
CA THR A 282 28.75 25.51 16.45
C THR A 282 30.07 26.22 16.17
N ASP A 283 31.04 25.45 15.75
CA ASP A 283 32.28 26.00 15.19
C ASP A 283 32.00 26.58 13.80
N SER A 284 32.22 27.89 13.69
CA SER A 284 32.24 28.62 12.46
C SER A 284 33.67 28.78 11.95
N GLN A 285 33.93 28.35 10.74
CA GLN A 285 35.03 28.89 9.93
C GLN A 285 34.52 29.48 8.64
N THR A 286 34.77 30.74 8.51
CA THR A 286 34.58 31.63 7.39
C THR A 286 35.51 31.31 6.22
N ASP A 287 35.02 31.45 4.98
CA ASP A 287 35.75 32.26 4.02
C ASP A 287 34.88 32.81 2.89
N ASN A 288 35.15 34.09 2.63
CA ASN A 288 34.54 34.96 1.62
C ASN A 288 34.99 34.61 0.18
N GLN A 289 34.16 34.78 -0.82
CA GLN A 289 34.39 35.83 -1.82
C GLN A 289 33.27 35.99 -2.83
N ALA A 290 33.07 37.23 -3.16
CA ALA A 290 32.04 37.86 -3.98
C ALA A 290 32.26 37.68 -5.49
N GLY A 291 31.20 37.85 -6.27
CA GLY A 291 31.27 38.10 -7.70
C GLY A 291 29.90 38.28 -8.36
N LYS A 292 29.56 39.53 -8.62
CA LYS A 292 28.37 40.05 -9.30
C LYS A 292 28.42 39.81 -10.83
N HIS A 293 27.27 39.69 -11.50
CA HIS A 293 26.68 40.53 -12.58
C HIS A 293 25.74 39.66 -13.44
N LYS A 294 24.50 39.99 -13.53
CA LYS A 294 23.66 40.83 -14.38
C LYS A 294 23.69 40.51 -15.89
N ASP A 295 22.51 40.26 -16.37
CA ASP A 295 21.73 40.84 -17.47
C ASP A 295 21.54 40.09 -18.78
N ARG A 296 20.27 39.82 -19.04
CA ARG A 296 19.45 40.12 -20.24
C ARG A 296 19.89 39.72 -21.64
N ARG A 297 19.14 38.94 -22.37
CA ARG A 297 18.19 39.36 -23.42
C ARG A 297 17.78 38.22 -24.37
N LYS A 298 16.51 38.27 -24.71
CA LYS A 298 15.76 37.60 -25.79
C LYS A 298 16.53 37.56 -27.15
N ASN A 299 16.29 36.47 -27.92
CA ASN A 299 15.63 36.59 -29.22
C ASN A 299 15.30 35.19 -29.80
N SER A 300 14.14 35.14 -30.41
CA SER A 300 13.61 34.13 -31.30
C SER A 300 14.43 34.02 -32.62
N ILE A 301 14.37 32.88 -33.28
CA ILE A 301 14.15 32.74 -34.75
C ILE A 301 14.11 31.25 -35.15
N ASP A 302 13.00 30.90 -35.73
CA ASP A 302 12.62 29.98 -36.81
C ASP A 302 13.35 28.68 -37.17
N ALA A 303 12.46 27.75 -37.41
CA ALA A 303 12.55 26.44 -38.01
C ALA A 303 13.37 26.29 -39.27
N LYS A 304 14.02 25.14 -39.43
CA LYS A 304 14.01 24.38 -40.68
C LYS A 304 14.32 22.90 -40.47
N ALA A 305 13.48 22.09 -41.06
CA ALA A 305 13.58 20.64 -41.16
C ALA A 305 14.82 20.19 -41.94
N VAL A 306 15.50 19.15 -41.42
CA VAL A 306 16.30 18.25 -42.23
C VAL A 306 16.06 16.82 -41.79
N SER A 307 15.50 16.06 -42.71
CA SER A 307 15.34 14.62 -42.63
C SER A 307 16.71 13.93 -42.72
N SER A 308 16.99 12.99 -41.83
CA SER A 308 17.98 11.95 -42.10
C SER A 308 17.47 10.59 -41.64
N ARG A 309 17.54 9.70 -42.59
CA ARG A 309 17.22 8.29 -42.55
C ARG A 309 17.99 7.60 -41.44
N THR A 310 17.29 6.86 -40.59
CA THR A 310 17.85 5.70 -39.91
C THR A 310 16.79 4.60 -39.79
N SER A 311 17.14 3.50 -40.43
CA SER A 311 16.82 2.09 -40.21
C SER A 311 15.37 1.65 -40.07
N GLU A 312 14.91 1.04 -41.14
CA GLU A 312 13.82 0.08 -41.24
C GLU A 312 14.15 -1.23 -40.51
N VAL A 313 14.13 -1.27 -39.21
CA VAL A 313 14.18 -2.53 -38.45
C VAL A 313 13.11 -2.60 -37.33
N SER A 314 12.38 -1.52 -37.06
CA SER A 314 11.42 -1.49 -35.99
C SER A 314 9.95 -1.75 -36.40
N ASN A 315 9.68 -2.23 -37.60
CA ASN A 315 8.31 -2.36 -38.13
C ASN A 315 7.70 -3.77 -38.04
N GLN A 316 8.30 -4.71 -37.31
CA GLN A 316 7.70 -6.04 -37.08
C GLN A 316 7.22 -6.33 -35.65
N ARG A 317 7.40 -5.42 -34.72
CA ARG A 317 6.80 -5.55 -33.36
C ARG A 317 5.38 -5.01 -33.34
N ARG A 318 4.48 -5.56 -34.15
CA ARG A 318 3.04 -5.29 -34.09
C ARG A 318 2.29 -6.47 -33.52
N HIS A 319 2.62 -6.84 -32.28
CA HIS A 319 1.66 -7.53 -31.44
C HIS A 319 1.37 -6.57 -30.27
N SER A 320 0.40 -5.67 -30.46
CA SER A 320 -0.18 -4.96 -29.32
C SER A 320 -0.85 -6.04 -28.47
N SER A 321 -0.35 -6.27 -27.25
CA SER A 321 -1.04 -7.10 -26.27
C SER A 321 -2.44 -6.54 -26.05
N LEU A 322 -3.40 -7.43 -25.77
CA LEU A 322 -4.75 -6.99 -25.41
C LEU A 322 -4.73 -6.02 -24.21
N ALA A 323 -3.78 -6.24 -23.27
CA ALA A 323 -3.54 -5.35 -22.14
C ALA A 323 -3.09 -3.94 -22.58
N ARG A 324 -2.23 -3.84 -23.60
CA ARG A 324 -1.79 -2.55 -24.16
C ARG A 324 -2.95 -1.78 -24.79
N ILE A 325 -3.81 -2.47 -25.55
CA ILE A 325 -5.01 -1.86 -26.13
C ILE A 325 -5.94 -1.39 -25.02
N HIS A 326 -6.12 -2.19 -23.96
CA HIS A 326 -6.97 -1.88 -22.82
C HIS A 326 -6.41 -0.73 -21.98
N SER A 327 -5.12 -0.77 -21.64
CA SER A 327 -4.40 0.30 -20.95
C SER A 327 -4.46 1.62 -21.75
N MET A 328 -4.20 1.60 -23.06
CA MET A 328 -4.30 2.79 -23.91
C MET A 328 -5.73 3.34 -24.04
N MET A 329 -6.75 2.47 -24.03
CA MET A 329 -8.16 2.91 -24.07
C MET A 329 -8.63 3.55 -22.77
N ILE A 330 -8.08 3.13 -21.63
CA ILE A 330 -8.38 3.70 -20.32
C ILE A 330 -7.51 4.92 -20.02
N GLU A 331 -6.19 4.85 -20.31
CA GLU A 331 -5.24 5.90 -19.96
C GLU A 331 -5.42 7.19 -20.77
N ALA A 332 -5.66 7.10 -22.07
CA ALA A 332 -5.81 8.31 -22.89
C ALA A 332 -7.01 9.18 -22.45
N PRO A 333 -8.19 8.63 -22.17
CA PRO A 333 -9.29 9.37 -21.56
C PRO A 333 -9.02 9.82 -20.11
N ILE A 334 -8.44 8.97 -19.27
CA ILE A 334 -8.16 9.30 -17.86
C ILE A 334 -7.09 10.38 -17.75
N THR A 335 -5.99 10.26 -18.50
CA THR A 335 -4.95 11.30 -18.54
C THR A 335 -5.51 12.63 -19.04
N LYS A 336 -6.40 12.59 -20.05
CA LYS A 336 -7.08 13.78 -20.53
C LYS A 336 -8.01 14.38 -19.47
N VAL A 337 -8.73 13.56 -18.73
CA VAL A 337 -9.58 13.99 -17.62
C VAL A 337 -8.74 14.56 -16.47
N ILE A 338 -7.65 13.91 -16.09
CA ILE A 338 -6.71 14.40 -15.08
C ILE A 338 -6.15 15.77 -15.48
N ASN A 339 -5.75 15.95 -16.75
CA ASN A 339 -5.23 17.23 -17.24
C ASN A 339 -6.32 18.32 -17.26
N ILE A 340 -7.56 17.99 -17.58
CA ILE A 340 -8.70 18.92 -17.52
C ILE A 340 -8.96 19.32 -16.07
N ILE A 341 -8.90 18.37 -15.14
CA ILE A 341 -9.12 18.62 -13.70
C ILE A 341 -8.00 19.50 -13.15
N ASN A 342 -6.73 19.21 -13.45
CA ASN A 342 -5.60 20.03 -13.03
C ASN A 342 -5.71 21.46 -13.57
N ALA A 343 -6.08 21.64 -14.85
CA ALA A 343 -6.31 22.96 -15.43
C ALA A 343 -7.50 23.70 -14.80
N ALA A 344 -8.54 22.94 -14.39
CA ALA A 344 -9.68 23.52 -13.67
C ALA A 344 -9.33 23.93 -12.23
N GLN A 345 -8.39 23.23 -11.58
CA GLN A 345 -7.93 23.56 -10.23
C GLN A 345 -7.18 24.88 -10.16
N GLU A 346 -6.36 25.23 -11.19
CA GLU A 346 -5.56 26.43 -11.22
C GLU A 346 -6.36 27.73 -11.08
N ASN A 347 -7.66 27.72 -11.42
CA ASN A 347 -8.52 28.89 -11.42
C ASN A 347 -9.75 28.73 -10.51
N SER A 348 -9.80 27.70 -9.65
CA SER A 348 -10.98 27.38 -8.83
C SER A 348 -10.84 27.82 -7.38
N PRO A 349 -11.95 28.18 -6.69
CA PRO A 349 -11.96 28.43 -5.26
C PRO A 349 -11.56 27.18 -4.46
N THR A 350 -10.92 27.35 -3.30
CA THR A 350 -10.39 26.27 -2.44
C THR A 350 -11.35 25.09 -2.22
N PRO A 351 -12.67 25.28 -1.95
CA PRO A 351 -13.57 24.14 -1.78
C PRO A 351 -13.79 23.30 -3.05
N VAL A 352 -13.63 23.93 -4.23
CA VAL A 352 -13.74 23.25 -5.52
C VAL A 352 -12.44 22.49 -5.80
N THR A 353 -11.30 23.07 -5.50
CA THR A 353 -9.98 22.41 -5.61
C THR A 353 -9.91 21.17 -4.75
N GLU A 354 -10.35 21.22 -3.50
CA GLU A 354 -10.43 20.05 -2.63
C GLU A 354 -11.37 18.94 -3.13
N ALA A 355 -12.49 19.33 -3.75
CA ALA A 355 -13.38 18.35 -4.38
C ALA A 355 -12.75 17.71 -5.61
N LEU A 356 -12.02 18.48 -6.41
CA LEU A 356 -11.28 17.99 -7.58
C LEU A 356 -10.09 17.13 -7.19
N ASP A 357 -9.40 17.41 -6.08
CA ASP A 357 -8.34 16.55 -5.53
C ASP A 357 -8.88 15.17 -5.15
N ARG A 358 -10.06 15.10 -4.54
CA ARG A 358 -10.72 13.82 -4.24
C ARG A 358 -11.07 13.04 -5.51
N VAL A 359 -11.51 13.74 -6.56
CA VAL A 359 -11.77 13.10 -7.86
C VAL A 359 -10.48 12.58 -8.47
N LEU A 360 -9.38 13.33 -8.38
CA LEU A 360 -8.05 12.89 -8.82
C LEU A 360 -7.55 11.68 -8.03
N GLU A 361 -7.82 11.63 -6.74
CA GLU A 361 -7.49 10.49 -5.89
C GLU A 361 -8.25 9.24 -6.32
N ILE A 362 -9.56 9.35 -6.58
CA ILE A 362 -10.40 8.25 -7.12
C ILE A 362 -9.90 7.79 -8.49
N LEU A 363 -9.57 8.72 -9.39
CA LEU A 363 -9.03 8.41 -10.72
C LEU A 363 -7.65 7.74 -10.69
N ARG A 364 -6.95 7.80 -9.57
CA ARG A 364 -5.65 7.14 -9.34
C ARG A 364 -5.76 5.83 -8.57
N THR A 365 -6.98 5.37 -8.26
CA THR A 365 -7.18 4.11 -7.52
C THR A 365 -6.98 2.89 -8.41
N THR A 366 -6.58 1.79 -7.79
CA THR A 366 -6.25 0.52 -8.46
C THR A 366 -7.41 -0.06 -9.29
N GLU A 367 -8.66 0.19 -8.88
CA GLU A 367 -9.85 -0.33 -9.57
C GLU A 367 -10.02 0.19 -10.99
N LEU A 368 -9.52 1.39 -11.30
CA LEU A 368 -9.58 1.96 -12.65
C LEU A 368 -8.56 1.34 -13.61
N TYR A 369 -7.53 0.70 -13.08
CA TYR A 369 -6.47 0.03 -13.85
C TYR A 369 -6.69 -1.46 -13.98
N SER A 370 -7.75 -2.01 -13.37
CA SER A 370 -8.07 -3.43 -13.51
C SER A 370 -8.53 -3.74 -14.93
N PRO A 371 -7.99 -4.78 -15.59
CA PRO A 371 -8.40 -5.15 -16.93
C PRO A 371 -9.89 -5.53 -16.94
N GLN A 372 -10.64 -4.97 -17.89
CA GLN A 372 -12.04 -5.32 -18.11
C GLN A 372 -12.13 -6.27 -19.30
N PHE A 373 -12.64 -7.47 -19.05
CA PHE A 373 -12.80 -8.49 -20.09
C PHE A 373 -14.16 -8.36 -20.79
N ASN A 374 -14.14 -8.49 -22.10
CA ASN A 374 -15.35 -8.54 -22.91
C ASN A 374 -15.75 -10.02 -23.12
N ALA A 375 -17.01 -10.25 -23.53
CA ALA A 375 -17.53 -11.60 -23.78
C ALA A 375 -16.84 -12.33 -24.96
N GLU A 376 -16.03 -11.63 -25.74
CA GLU A 376 -15.26 -12.14 -26.87
C GLU A 376 -13.82 -12.51 -26.52
N ASP A 377 -13.34 -12.20 -25.31
CA ASP A 377 -12.00 -12.51 -24.85
C ASP A 377 -11.84 -14.03 -24.61
N ASP A 378 -10.61 -14.55 -24.80
CA ASP A 378 -10.32 -15.96 -24.57
C ASP A 378 -10.63 -16.33 -23.10
N PRO A 379 -11.54 -17.29 -22.84
CA PRO A 379 -11.87 -17.70 -21.48
C PRO A 379 -10.65 -18.14 -20.66
N HIS A 380 -9.63 -18.69 -21.32
CA HIS A 380 -8.40 -19.14 -20.68
C HIS A 380 -7.57 -17.96 -20.13
N ALA A 381 -7.44 -16.89 -20.92
CA ALA A 381 -6.76 -15.67 -20.48
C ALA A 381 -7.54 -14.96 -19.36
N THR A 382 -8.87 -14.93 -19.47
CA THR A 382 -9.75 -14.35 -18.45
C THR A 382 -9.62 -15.07 -17.10
N ASP A 383 -9.56 -16.41 -17.10
CA ASP A 383 -9.38 -17.20 -15.87
C ASP A 383 -8.02 -16.98 -15.23
N LEU A 384 -6.94 -16.95 -16.04
CA LEU A 384 -5.58 -16.73 -15.55
C LEU A 384 -5.44 -15.32 -14.92
N VAL A 385 -5.81 -14.29 -15.68
CA VAL A 385 -5.70 -12.90 -15.23
C VAL A 385 -6.63 -12.65 -14.05
N GLY A 386 -7.87 -13.15 -14.11
CA GLY A 386 -8.83 -13.05 -13.02
C GLY A 386 -8.34 -13.73 -11.74
N GLY A 387 -7.66 -14.88 -11.85
CA GLY A 387 -7.08 -15.59 -10.72
C GLY A 387 -5.90 -14.85 -10.08
N LEU A 388 -4.99 -14.31 -10.89
CA LEU A 388 -3.83 -13.55 -10.41
C LEU A 388 -4.18 -12.16 -9.87
N MET A 389 -5.28 -11.54 -10.38
CA MET A 389 -5.71 -10.20 -10.00
C MET A 389 -6.86 -10.20 -8.98
N SER A 390 -7.34 -11.36 -8.51
CA SER A 390 -8.45 -11.40 -7.56
C SER A 390 -7.98 -11.13 -6.14
N ASP A 391 -8.46 -10.04 -5.55
CA ASP A 391 -8.55 -9.90 -4.10
C ASP A 391 -9.55 -10.94 -3.57
N GLY A 392 -9.19 -11.69 -2.52
CA GLY A 392 -10.02 -12.74 -1.93
C GLY A 392 -11.44 -12.33 -1.51
N LEU A 393 -11.76 -11.03 -1.55
CA LEU A 393 -13.05 -10.44 -1.17
C LEU A 393 -14.16 -10.55 -2.23
N ARG A 394 -13.88 -10.92 -3.49
CA ARG A 394 -14.89 -10.85 -4.56
C ARG A 394 -15.77 -12.10 -4.76
N ARG A 395 -15.52 -13.22 -4.11
CA ARG A 395 -16.23 -14.50 -4.36
C ARG A 395 -16.92 -15.13 -3.16
N PHE A 396 -17.30 -14.39 -2.13
CA PHE A 396 -18.11 -14.96 -1.04
C PHE A 396 -19.58 -15.12 -1.45
N SER A 397 -19.86 -16.26 -2.04
CA SER A 397 -21.19 -16.82 -2.12
C SER A 397 -21.12 -18.31 -1.84
N GLY A 398 -21.24 -18.67 -0.56
CA GLY A 398 -21.58 -20.04 -0.15
C GLY A 398 -20.56 -20.79 0.71
N ASN A 399 -20.90 -20.91 1.95
CA ASN A 399 -20.78 -22.02 2.90
C ASN A 399 -19.42 -22.57 3.38
N GLU A 400 -19.35 -22.48 4.72
CA GLU A 400 -18.68 -23.37 5.67
C GLU A 400 -17.15 -23.30 5.81
N TYR A 401 -16.76 -22.56 6.87
CA TYR A 401 -15.41 -22.62 7.44
C TYR A 401 -15.20 -23.87 8.26
N VAL A 402 -14.25 -24.71 7.90
CA VAL A 402 -13.68 -25.74 8.78
C VAL A 402 -12.33 -25.24 9.29
N LEU A 403 -12.30 -24.84 10.53
CA LEU A 403 -11.09 -24.53 11.28
C LEU A 403 -10.32 -25.82 11.56
N ALA A 404 -9.18 -25.99 10.94
CA ALA A 404 -8.18 -26.99 11.32
C ALA A 404 -6.88 -26.27 11.71
N ALA A 405 -6.78 -25.89 12.99
CA ALA A 405 -5.52 -25.46 13.56
C ALA A 405 -4.57 -26.64 13.73
N LYS A 406 -3.43 -26.62 13.08
CA LYS A 406 -2.25 -27.40 13.47
C LYS A 406 -1.08 -26.44 13.66
N HIS A 407 -0.67 -26.33 14.92
CA HIS A 407 0.58 -25.69 15.28
C HIS A 407 1.75 -26.42 14.58
N LEU A 408 2.42 -25.71 13.66
CA LEU A 408 3.73 -26.06 13.17
C LEU A 408 4.77 -25.46 14.12
N GLN A 409 5.32 -26.29 15.00
CA GLN A 409 6.56 -25.95 15.68
C GLN A 409 7.71 -26.11 14.69
N PRO A 410 8.66 -25.16 14.61
CA PRO A 410 9.83 -25.33 13.75
C PRO A 410 10.71 -26.45 14.34
N THR A 411 10.91 -27.52 13.56
CA THR A 411 11.91 -28.52 13.85
C THR A 411 13.31 -27.92 13.63
N PRO A 412 14.22 -28.03 14.60
CA PRO A 412 15.59 -27.56 14.40
C PRO A 412 16.30 -28.51 13.44
N SER A 413 16.48 -28.10 12.20
CA SER A 413 17.40 -28.78 11.28
C SER A 413 18.83 -28.53 11.70
N HIS A 414 19.64 -29.58 11.77
CA HIS A 414 21.05 -29.53 12.10
C HIS A 414 21.79 -28.56 11.17
N VAL A 415 22.22 -27.43 11.72
CA VAL A 415 23.05 -26.44 11.03
C VAL A 415 24.46 -27.02 10.89
N SER A 416 24.84 -27.39 9.67
CA SER A 416 26.22 -27.74 9.36
C SER A 416 27.13 -26.51 9.50
N THR A 417 28.36 -26.71 10.00
CA THR A 417 29.39 -25.71 10.26
C THR A 417 29.60 -24.74 9.07
N PRO A 418 29.84 -23.44 9.33
CA PRO A 418 30.01 -22.44 8.28
C PRO A 418 31.28 -22.67 7.48
N VAL A 419 31.15 -22.77 6.16
CA VAL A 419 32.24 -22.80 5.19
C VAL A 419 32.64 -21.34 4.88
N SER A 420 33.94 -21.01 4.90
CA SER A 420 34.43 -19.69 4.47
C SER A 420 34.21 -19.50 2.97
N LEU A 421 34.00 -18.26 2.49
CA LEU A 421 33.93 -17.95 1.04
C LEU A 421 35.19 -18.39 0.29
N HIS A 422 36.31 -18.53 0.98
CA HIS A 422 37.57 -19.03 0.40
C HIS A 422 37.64 -20.55 0.27
N ASP A 423 36.71 -21.29 0.89
CA ASP A 423 36.62 -22.75 0.87
C ASP A 423 35.37 -23.28 0.15
N VAL A 424 34.88 -22.56 -0.88
CA VAL A 424 33.75 -23.00 -1.68
C VAL A 424 34.19 -24.24 -2.51
N PRO A 425 33.43 -25.35 -2.49
CA PRO A 425 33.73 -26.52 -3.31
C PRO A 425 33.89 -26.13 -4.78
N PRO A 426 34.90 -26.72 -5.50
CA PRO A 426 35.19 -26.32 -6.89
C PRO A 426 33.99 -26.36 -7.83
N ARG A 427 33.07 -27.29 -7.60
CA ARG A 427 31.81 -27.41 -8.39
C ARG A 427 30.90 -26.22 -8.20
N ILE A 428 30.78 -25.70 -6.97
CA ILE A 428 29.97 -24.52 -6.68
C ILE A 428 30.67 -23.26 -7.19
N ALA A 429 32.00 -23.17 -7.01
CA ALA A 429 32.80 -22.06 -7.52
C ALA A 429 32.63 -21.92 -9.05
N LEU A 430 32.64 -23.02 -9.79
CA LEU A 430 32.42 -23.05 -11.23
C LEU A 430 30.98 -22.62 -11.57
N ALA A 431 29.98 -23.14 -10.87
CA ALA A 431 28.58 -22.85 -11.12
C ALA A 431 28.20 -21.38 -10.88
N ILE A 432 28.96 -20.64 -10.03
CA ILE A 432 28.72 -19.19 -9.78
C ILE A 432 29.72 -18.27 -10.48
N GLU A 433 30.57 -18.79 -11.37
CA GLU A 433 31.64 -18.01 -11.99
C GLU A 433 31.10 -16.81 -12.80
N ASN A 434 30.02 -17.06 -13.55
CA ASN A 434 29.43 -16.12 -14.51
C ASN A 434 28.13 -15.46 -14.01
N GLU A 435 27.97 -15.26 -12.70
CA GLU A 435 26.74 -14.69 -12.12
C GLU A 435 26.45 -13.23 -12.51
N GLU A 436 27.35 -12.60 -13.23
CA GLU A 436 27.12 -11.24 -13.77
C GLU A 436 26.36 -11.23 -15.10
N ASN A 437 26.29 -12.39 -15.79
CA ASN A 437 25.65 -12.53 -17.08
C ASN A 437 24.16 -12.85 -16.93
N TRP A 438 23.34 -12.35 -17.85
CA TRP A 438 21.90 -12.65 -17.84
C TRP A 438 21.59 -14.13 -18.05
N ASP A 439 22.41 -14.80 -18.86
CA ASP A 439 22.27 -16.26 -19.18
C ASP A 439 22.77 -17.19 -18.08
N PHE A 440 22.95 -16.65 -16.87
CA PHE A 440 23.40 -17.41 -15.71
C PHE A 440 22.45 -18.58 -15.41
N ASN A 441 23.06 -19.79 -15.24
CA ASN A 441 22.30 -21.03 -14.98
C ASN A 441 22.04 -21.24 -13.49
N ILE A 442 20.92 -20.77 -13.00
CA ILE A 442 20.51 -20.91 -11.60
C ILE A 442 20.25 -22.38 -11.22
N PHE A 443 19.81 -23.21 -12.15
CA PHE A 443 19.52 -24.64 -11.90
C PHE A 443 20.81 -25.49 -11.77
N GLU A 444 21.86 -25.10 -12.45
CA GLU A 444 23.18 -25.70 -12.22
C GLU A 444 23.71 -25.38 -10.83
N LEU A 445 23.53 -24.15 -10.38
CA LEU A 445 23.87 -23.74 -9.01
C LEU A 445 23.00 -24.46 -7.98
N GLU A 446 21.68 -24.56 -8.20
CA GLU A 446 20.78 -25.36 -7.36
C GLU A 446 21.28 -26.80 -7.18
N ALA A 447 21.61 -27.46 -8.30
CA ALA A 447 22.13 -28.84 -8.28
C ALA A 447 23.52 -28.95 -7.61
N ALA A 448 24.41 -27.99 -7.85
CA ALA A 448 25.74 -27.95 -7.25
C ALA A 448 25.70 -27.74 -5.73
N THR A 449 24.73 -26.96 -5.25
CA THR A 449 24.57 -26.55 -3.84
C THR A 449 23.61 -27.44 -3.05
N GLN A 450 23.05 -28.49 -3.67
CA GLN A 450 22.03 -29.37 -3.06
C GLN A 450 20.82 -28.54 -2.54
N ASN A 451 20.21 -27.77 -3.45
CA ASN A 451 19.05 -26.91 -3.21
C ASN A 451 19.31 -25.77 -2.20
N ARG A 452 20.53 -25.23 -2.17
CA ARG A 452 20.91 -24.08 -1.33
C ARG A 452 21.59 -22.97 -2.14
N PRO A 453 21.01 -22.53 -3.27
CA PRO A 453 21.67 -21.56 -4.15
C PRO A 453 21.73 -20.14 -3.56
N LEU A 454 20.73 -19.77 -2.74
CA LEU A 454 20.54 -18.41 -2.24
C LEU A 454 21.72 -17.93 -1.37
N ILE A 455 22.21 -18.78 -0.47
CA ILE A 455 23.35 -18.41 0.39
C ILE A 455 24.63 -18.21 -0.42
N TYR A 456 24.93 -19.09 -1.39
CA TYR A 456 26.17 -19.00 -2.15
C TYR A 456 26.15 -17.82 -3.13
N LEU A 457 25.08 -17.68 -3.90
CA LEU A 457 24.91 -16.54 -4.81
C LEU A 457 24.82 -15.23 -4.03
N GLY A 458 24.05 -15.21 -2.94
CA GLY A 458 23.86 -14.02 -2.11
C GLY A 458 25.17 -13.51 -1.51
N LEU A 459 26.01 -14.39 -0.96
CA LEU A 459 27.30 -13.99 -0.41
C LEU A 459 28.22 -13.40 -1.49
N LYS A 460 28.25 -13.97 -2.70
CA LYS A 460 29.05 -13.44 -3.81
C LYS A 460 28.51 -12.09 -4.29
N THR A 461 27.21 -12.00 -4.52
CA THR A 461 26.53 -10.76 -4.96
C THR A 461 26.70 -9.65 -3.92
N PHE A 462 26.46 -9.93 -2.63
CA PHE A 462 26.60 -8.91 -1.56
C PHE A 462 28.04 -8.46 -1.37
N ALA A 463 29.04 -9.35 -1.57
CA ALA A 463 30.43 -8.95 -1.58
C ALA A 463 30.75 -8.01 -2.76
N ARG A 464 30.22 -8.30 -3.96
CA ARG A 464 30.40 -7.44 -5.14
C ARG A 464 29.84 -6.03 -4.95
N PHE A 465 28.70 -5.89 -4.25
CA PHE A 465 28.08 -4.59 -3.96
C PHE A 465 28.56 -3.96 -2.65
N GLY A 466 29.57 -4.52 -1.96
CA GLY A 466 30.11 -3.94 -0.72
C GLY A 466 29.12 -3.84 0.44
N ILE A 467 28.16 -4.78 0.53
CA ILE A 467 27.06 -4.70 1.50
C ILE A 467 27.54 -4.81 2.95
N CYS A 468 28.59 -5.60 3.22
CA CYS A 468 29.16 -5.72 4.55
C CYS A 468 29.70 -4.38 5.06
N GLU A 469 30.38 -3.63 4.20
CA GLU A 469 30.94 -2.32 4.51
C GLU A 469 29.81 -1.31 4.76
N PHE A 470 28.79 -1.30 3.92
CA PHE A 470 27.63 -0.42 4.05
C PHE A 470 26.88 -0.67 5.37
N LEU A 471 26.55 -1.92 5.67
CA LEU A 471 25.82 -2.32 6.87
C LEU A 471 26.71 -2.34 8.13
N ARG A 472 28.03 -2.20 7.99
CA ARG A 472 29.01 -2.35 9.06
C ARG A 472 28.86 -3.70 9.79
N CYS A 473 28.60 -4.77 9.04
CA CYS A 473 28.43 -6.11 9.56
C CYS A 473 29.59 -7.02 9.12
N SER A 474 29.85 -8.08 9.87
CA SER A 474 30.85 -9.06 9.50
C SER A 474 30.32 -10.05 8.45
N GLU A 475 31.17 -10.60 7.63
CA GLU A 475 30.82 -11.67 6.68
C GLU A 475 30.20 -12.87 7.41
N THR A 476 30.67 -13.20 8.61
CA THR A 476 30.08 -14.29 9.41
C THR A 476 28.65 -14.00 9.84
N MET A 477 28.32 -12.73 10.14
CA MET A 477 26.97 -12.31 10.47
C MET A 477 26.07 -12.38 9.23
N LEU A 478 26.56 -11.88 8.10
CA LEU A 478 25.86 -11.94 6.81
C LEU A 478 25.58 -13.40 6.39
N ARG A 479 26.56 -14.27 6.54
CA ARG A 479 26.41 -15.72 6.29
C ARG A 479 25.33 -16.34 7.18
N SER A 480 25.35 -16.02 8.47
CA SER A 480 24.35 -16.51 9.41
C SER A 480 22.95 -15.99 9.07
N TRP A 481 22.85 -14.77 8.57
CA TRP A 481 21.62 -14.18 8.09
C TRP A 481 21.07 -14.92 6.84
N PHE A 482 21.92 -15.15 5.82
CA PHE A 482 21.51 -15.95 4.66
C PHE A 482 21.07 -17.36 5.04
N GLN A 483 21.76 -17.99 5.99
CA GLN A 483 21.38 -19.32 6.46
C GLN A 483 19.99 -19.35 7.07
N ILE A 484 19.63 -18.35 7.90
CA ILE A 484 18.32 -18.31 8.52
C ILE A 484 17.23 -17.92 7.50
N ILE A 485 17.52 -17.03 6.57
CA ILE A 485 16.55 -16.66 5.52
C ILE A 485 16.29 -17.86 4.60
N GLU A 486 17.35 -18.47 4.04
CA GLU A 486 17.21 -19.62 3.14
C GLU A 486 16.50 -20.81 3.80
N ALA A 487 16.76 -21.06 5.09
CA ALA A 487 16.13 -22.14 5.85
C ALA A 487 14.61 -21.93 6.06
N ASN A 488 14.12 -20.70 5.90
CA ASN A 488 12.71 -20.37 5.98
C ASN A 488 12.01 -20.31 4.60
N TYR A 489 12.70 -20.60 3.51
CA TYR A 489 12.06 -20.94 2.24
C TYR A 489 11.72 -22.44 2.22
N HIS A 490 10.53 -22.77 1.73
CA HIS A 490 10.05 -24.16 1.69
C HIS A 490 10.60 -24.91 0.48
N ALA A 491 11.55 -25.82 0.69
CA ALA A 491 12.12 -26.66 -0.38
C ALA A 491 11.09 -27.61 -1.02
N SER A 492 9.94 -27.81 -0.39
CA SER A 492 8.83 -28.61 -0.95
C SER A 492 8.03 -27.87 -2.02
N ASN A 493 8.14 -26.54 -2.09
CA ASN A 493 7.49 -25.77 -3.15
C ASN A 493 8.21 -25.98 -4.47
N PRO A 494 7.50 -26.30 -5.55
CA PRO A 494 8.12 -26.41 -6.87
C PRO A 494 8.73 -25.11 -7.38
N TYR A 495 8.07 -23.97 -7.10
CA TYR A 495 8.43 -22.65 -7.64
C TYR A 495 8.86 -21.67 -6.54
N HIS A 496 7.99 -21.31 -5.60
CA HIS A 496 8.30 -20.31 -4.55
C HIS A 496 9.20 -20.91 -3.45
N ASN A 497 10.47 -21.07 -3.79
CA ASN A 497 11.52 -21.64 -2.94
C ASN A 497 12.80 -20.80 -2.98
N SER A 498 13.87 -21.23 -2.32
CA SER A 498 15.15 -20.49 -2.28
C SER A 498 15.85 -20.35 -3.63
N THR A 499 15.52 -21.20 -4.62
CA THR A 499 16.08 -21.08 -5.97
C THR A 499 15.42 -19.93 -6.73
N HIS A 500 14.10 -19.75 -6.59
CA HIS A 500 13.41 -18.58 -7.10
C HIS A 500 13.95 -17.29 -6.47
N ALA A 501 14.09 -17.27 -5.15
CA ALA A 501 14.66 -16.10 -4.47
C ALA A 501 16.10 -15.79 -4.94
N ALA A 502 16.90 -16.80 -5.23
CA ALA A 502 18.23 -16.62 -5.79
C ALA A 502 18.19 -16.08 -7.24
N ASP A 503 17.22 -16.54 -8.07
CA ASP A 503 17.04 -16.02 -9.43
C ASP A 503 16.57 -14.55 -9.44
N VAL A 504 15.67 -14.18 -8.52
CA VAL A 504 15.23 -12.78 -8.34
C VAL A 504 16.36 -11.90 -7.82
N LEU A 505 17.18 -12.39 -6.90
CA LEU A 505 18.39 -11.72 -6.44
C LEU A 505 19.39 -11.49 -7.59
N HIS A 506 19.61 -12.51 -8.42
CA HIS A 506 20.45 -12.41 -9.61
C HIS A 506 19.92 -11.35 -10.59
N ALA A 507 18.63 -11.40 -10.94
CA ALA A 507 18.01 -10.43 -11.83
C ALA A 507 18.10 -8.99 -11.29
N THR A 508 17.86 -8.80 -9.98
CA THR A 508 17.99 -7.50 -9.32
C THR A 508 19.43 -6.97 -9.39
N ALA A 509 20.42 -7.83 -9.10
CA ALA A 509 21.83 -7.47 -9.17
C ALA A 509 22.27 -7.15 -10.62
N TYR A 510 21.73 -7.84 -11.61
CA TYR A 510 21.95 -7.57 -13.03
C TYR A 510 21.40 -6.19 -13.41
N PHE A 511 20.19 -5.84 -12.99
CA PHE A 511 19.59 -4.51 -13.24
C PHE A 511 20.36 -3.39 -12.52
N LEU A 512 20.74 -3.59 -11.26
CA LEU A 512 21.53 -2.63 -10.50
C LEU A 512 22.91 -2.35 -11.14
N SER A 513 23.43 -3.30 -11.93
CA SER A 513 24.70 -3.16 -12.64
C SER A 513 24.60 -2.29 -13.90
N ARG A 514 23.41 -1.90 -14.33
CA ARG A 514 23.19 -1.06 -15.52
C ARG A 514 23.49 0.40 -15.22
N ASP A 515 24.13 1.10 -16.16
CA ASP A 515 24.61 2.47 -15.96
C ASP A 515 23.47 3.42 -15.58
N LYS A 516 22.32 3.30 -16.25
CA LYS A 516 21.15 4.14 -15.96
C LYS A 516 20.64 4.01 -14.53
N ILE A 517 20.70 2.81 -13.99
CA ILE A 517 20.29 2.54 -12.60
C ILE A 517 21.32 3.07 -11.61
N LYS A 518 22.63 2.85 -11.86
CA LYS A 518 23.72 3.38 -11.04
C LYS A 518 23.71 4.91 -10.97
N GLU A 519 23.36 5.58 -12.07
CA GLU A 519 23.23 7.03 -12.09
C GLU A 519 22.02 7.56 -11.32
N THR A 520 21.01 6.71 -11.08
CA THR A 520 19.71 7.12 -10.53
C THR A 520 19.55 6.79 -9.05
N LEU A 521 19.96 5.60 -8.63
CA LEU A 521 19.78 5.10 -7.26
C LEU A 521 20.96 5.45 -6.36
N ASP A 522 20.67 5.66 -5.09
CA ASP A 522 21.69 5.85 -4.05
C ASP A 522 22.13 4.49 -3.48
N PRO A 523 23.32 4.39 -2.82
CA PRO A 523 23.79 3.14 -2.22
C PRO A 523 22.79 2.49 -1.26
N ILE A 524 22.00 3.27 -0.54
CA ILE A 524 20.96 2.74 0.36
C ILE A 524 19.81 2.08 -0.41
N ASP A 525 19.50 2.57 -1.61
CA ASP A 525 18.49 1.98 -2.49
C ASP A 525 18.97 0.66 -3.09
N GLU A 526 20.26 0.55 -3.46
CA GLU A 526 20.88 -0.68 -3.95
C GLU A 526 20.86 -1.77 -2.87
N VAL A 527 21.24 -1.41 -1.64
CA VAL A 527 21.19 -2.31 -0.48
C VAL A 527 19.76 -2.75 -0.19
N ALA A 528 18.78 -1.83 -0.27
CA ALA A 528 17.37 -2.14 -0.08
C ALA A 528 16.87 -3.14 -1.14
N ALA A 529 17.25 -2.96 -2.39
CA ALA A 529 16.84 -3.82 -3.48
C ALA A 529 17.39 -5.26 -3.36
N LEU A 530 18.67 -5.41 -3.04
CA LEU A 530 19.29 -6.73 -2.87
C LEU A 530 18.69 -7.48 -1.67
N ILE A 531 18.47 -6.79 -0.56
CA ILE A 531 17.81 -7.39 0.61
C ILE A 531 16.36 -7.75 0.30
N ALA A 532 15.60 -6.85 -0.35
CA ALA A 532 14.22 -7.11 -0.73
C ALA A 532 14.11 -8.34 -1.65
N ALA A 533 14.95 -8.45 -2.67
CA ALA A 533 14.99 -9.60 -3.57
C ALA A 533 15.30 -10.91 -2.82
N THR A 534 16.18 -10.86 -1.81
CA THR A 534 16.55 -12.02 -1.01
C THR A 534 15.40 -12.56 -0.16
N ILE A 535 14.50 -11.68 0.32
CA ILE A 535 13.48 -12.02 1.32
C ILE A 535 12.04 -11.97 0.80
N HIS A 536 11.81 -11.57 -0.45
CA HIS A 536 10.49 -11.18 -0.95
C HIS A 536 9.42 -12.25 -0.81
N ASP A 537 9.79 -13.53 -0.81
CA ASP A 537 8.91 -14.70 -0.71
C ASP A 537 9.26 -15.64 0.46
N VAL A 538 9.98 -15.16 1.46
CA VAL A 538 10.38 -16.00 2.61
C VAL A 538 9.14 -16.57 3.32
N ASP A 539 9.15 -17.90 3.57
CA ASP A 539 8.04 -18.67 4.16
C ASP A 539 6.76 -18.70 3.27
N HIS A 540 6.93 -18.60 1.96
CA HIS A 540 5.81 -18.75 1.03
C HIS A 540 5.24 -20.17 1.09
N PRO A 541 3.91 -20.37 1.30
CA PRO A 541 3.31 -21.69 1.49
C PRO A 541 3.04 -22.45 0.17
N GLY A 542 3.43 -21.93 -1.00
CA GLY A 542 3.11 -22.49 -2.31
C GLY A 542 1.63 -22.35 -2.68
N ARG A 543 0.95 -21.34 -2.15
CA ARG A 543 -0.48 -21.03 -2.37
C ARG A 543 -0.66 -19.52 -2.51
N THR A 544 -1.60 -19.11 -3.35
CA THR A 544 -1.88 -17.69 -3.60
C THR A 544 -2.59 -16.98 -2.44
N ASN A 545 -2.55 -15.64 -2.40
CA ASN A 545 -3.32 -14.82 -1.46
C ASN A 545 -4.81 -15.20 -1.46
N SER A 546 -5.40 -15.38 -2.65
CA SER A 546 -6.81 -15.78 -2.79
C SER A 546 -7.12 -17.14 -2.17
N PHE A 547 -6.21 -18.12 -2.31
CA PHE A 547 -6.35 -19.41 -1.63
C PHE A 547 -6.33 -19.25 -0.11
N LEU A 548 -5.40 -18.46 0.43
CA LEU A 548 -5.30 -18.22 1.87
C LEU A 548 -6.56 -17.55 2.42
N CYS A 549 -7.09 -16.56 1.71
CA CYS A 549 -8.36 -15.91 2.08
C CYS A 549 -9.54 -16.88 2.01
N ASN A 550 -9.67 -17.64 0.92
CA ASN A 550 -10.77 -18.60 0.72
C ASN A 550 -10.74 -19.75 1.75
N SER A 551 -9.55 -20.16 2.16
CA SER A 551 -9.38 -21.24 3.16
C SER A 551 -9.48 -20.76 4.61
N GLY A 552 -9.60 -19.44 4.86
CA GLY A 552 -9.59 -18.87 6.21
C GLY A 552 -8.26 -19.07 6.94
N ASN A 553 -7.14 -18.99 6.22
CA ASN A 553 -5.80 -19.17 6.76
C ASN A 553 -5.49 -18.12 7.84
N GLU A 554 -4.68 -18.49 8.83
CA GLU A 554 -4.29 -17.61 9.95
C GLU A 554 -3.58 -16.33 9.44
N LEU A 555 -2.79 -16.41 8.37
CA LEU A 555 -2.13 -15.26 7.76
C LEU A 555 -3.15 -14.30 7.14
N ALA A 556 -4.16 -14.82 6.45
CA ALA A 556 -5.23 -14.01 5.87
C ALA A 556 -6.01 -13.25 6.97
N VAL A 557 -6.30 -13.92 8.09
CA VAL A 557 -6.91 -13.27 9.26
C VAL A 557 -5.98 -12.22 9.87
N LEU A 558 -4.68 -12.53 10.00
CA LEU A 558 -3.68 -11.62 10.61
C LEU A 558 -3.51 -10.33 9.80
N TYR A 559 -3.49 -10.43 8.47
CA TYR A 559 -3.27 -9.31 7.56
C TYR A 559 -4.55 -8.75 6.93
N ASN A 560 -5.74 -9.19 7.43
CA ASN A 560 -7.06 -8.70 7.03
C ASN A 560 -7.31 -8.81 5.51
N ASP A 561 -6.95 -9.95 4.94
CA ASP A 561 -7.08 -10.28 3.51
C ASP A 561 -6.40 -9.29 2.54
N THR A 562 -5.43 -8.51 3.02
CA THR A 562 -4.76 -7.47 2.22
C THR A 562 -3.27 -7.75 2.10
N ALA A 563 -2.75 -7.96 0.88
CA ALA A 563 -1.36 -8.27 0.61
C ALA A 563 -0.79 -9.29 1.62
N VAL A 564 -1.52 -10.41 1.79
CA VAL A 564 -1.34 -11.36 2.90
C VAL A 564 0.07 -11.92 2.93
N LEU A 565 0.51 -12.48 1.81
CA LEU A 565 1.83 -13.08 1.65
C LEU A 565 2.93 -12.03 1.73
N GLU A 566 2.83 -10.96 0.99
CA GLU A 566 3.85 -9.91 0.91
C GLU A 566 4.05 -9.22 2.27
N SER A 567 2.96 -9.01 3.02
CA SER A 567 3.02 -8.49 4.39
C SER A 567 3.70 -9.49 5.34
N HIS A 568 3.41 -10.78 5.18
CA HIS A 568 4.04 -11.85 5.95
C HIS A 568 5.53 -11.96 5.67
N HIS A 569 5.94 -12.00 4.40
CA HIS A 569 7.33 -12.10 3.99
C HIS A 569 8.18 -10.98 4.58
N ALA A 570 7.72 -9.72 4.44
CA ALA A 570 8.41 -8.56 5.03
C ALA A 570 8.47 -8.66 6.55
N ALA A 571 7.36 -8.99 7.23
CA ALA A 571 7.31 -9.05 8.69
C ALA A 571 8.23 -10.15 9.23
N LEU A 572 8.14 -11.37 8.68
CA LEU A 572 8.94 -12.52 9.13
C LEU A 572 10.44 -12.29 8.90
N ALA A 573 10.83 -11.77 7.74
CA ALA A 573 12.24 -11.48 7.46
C ALA A 573 12.86 -10.55 8.50
N PHE A 574 12.15 -9.49 8.89
CA PHE A 574 12.62 -8.61 9.96
C PHE A 574 12.57 -9.26 11.34
N GLN A 575 11.59 -10.11 11.64
CA GLN A 575 11.55 -10.88 12.90
C GLN A 575 12.75 -11.82 13.01
N LEU A 576 13.07 -12.56 11.97
CA LEU A 576 14.22 -13.47 11.90
C LEU A 576 15.54 -12.70 12.07
N THR A 577 15.67 -11.56 11.41
CA THR A 577 16.87 -10.73 11.43
C THR A 577 17.10 -10.10 12.80
N LEU A 578 16.08 -9.52 13.42
CA LEU A 578 16.19 -8.79 14.69
C LEU A 578 16.13 -9.72 15.90
N GLY A 579 15.55 -10.91 15.76
CA GLY A 579 15.39 -11.87 16.86
C GLY A 579 16.67 -12.55 17.33
N ASN A 580 17.76 -12.47 16.55
CA ASN A 580 19.03 -13.09 16.88
C ASN A 580 20.21 -12.16 16.56
N ASP A 581 20.96 -11.77 17.59
CA ASP A 581 22.13 -10.90 17.49
C ASP A 581 23.22 -11.40 16.51
N LYS A 582 23.30 -12.71 16.27
CA LYS A 582 24.25 -13.30 15.32
C LYS A 582 23.85 -13.13 13.85
N CYS A 583 22.58 -12.87 13.62
CA CYS A 583 22.00 -12.68 12.28
C CYS A 583 21.56 -11.24 12.02
N ASN A 584 21.62 -10.35 13.01
CA ASN A 584 21.16 -8.97 12.90
C ASN A 584 22.17 -8.12 12.10
N ILE A 585 22.09 -8.19 10.78
CA ILE A 585 22.93 -7.44 9.84
C ILE A 585 22.75 -5.92 9.97
N PHE A 586 21.68 -5.42 10.60
CA PHE A 586 21.39 -4.01 10.80
C PHE A 586 21.91 -3.44 12.13
N LYS A 587 22.53 -4.28 12.98
CA LYS A 587 22.89 -3.95 14.37
C LYS A 587 23.74 -2.69 14.51
N ASN A 588 24.63 -2.43 13.55
CA ASN A 588 25.61 -1.35 13.60
C ASN A 588 25.21 -0.13 12.75
N MET A 589 24.00 -0.13 12.18
CA MET A 589 23.51 0.99 11.37
C MET A 589 23.07 2.17 12.23
N GLU A 590 23.23 3.38 11.70
CA GLU A 590 22.62 4.57 12.27
C GLU A 590 21.09 4.47 12.19
N ARG A 591 20.40 4.98 13.22
CA ARG A 591 18.94 4.84 13.35
C ARG A 591 18.16 5.38 12.15
N ASN A 592 18.60 6.51 11.59
CA ASN A 592 17.90 7.12 10.44
C ASN A 592 18.12 6.30 9.17
N ASP A 593 19.36 5.84 8.92
CA ASP A 593 19.68 4.99 7.76
C ASP A 593 18.93 3.67 7.84
N TYR A 594 18.89 3.03 9.02
CA TYR A 594 18.10 1.82 9.24
C TYR A 594 16.60 2.05 8.93
N ARG A 595 16.04 3.18 9.36
CA ARG A 595 14.63 3.50 9.10
C ARG A 595 14.36 3.66 7.60
N THR A 596 15.22 4.37 6.89
CA THR A 596 15.12 4.57 5.44
C THR A 596 15.27 3.25 4.68
N LEU A 597 16.30 2.46 5.04
CA LEU A 597 16.55 1.14 4.46
C LEU A 597 15.35 0.21 4.68
N ARG A 598 14.87 0.10 5.93
CA ARG A 598 13.71 -0.74 6.27
C ARG A 598 12.46 -0.34 5.47
N GLN A 599 12.18 0.96 5.36
CA GLN A 599 11.05 1.44 4.58
C GLN A 599 11.18 1.08 3.10
N GLY A 600 12.38 1.22 2.53
CA GLY A 600 12.67 0.85 1.15
C GLY A 600 12.47 -0.64 0.88
N ILE A 601 12.95 -1.49 1.79
CA ILE A 601 12.79 -2.95 1.69
C ILE A 601 11.30 -3.33 1.72
N ILE A 602 10.55 -2.83 2.71
CA ILE A 602 9.12 -3.13 2.84
C ILE A 602 8.33 -2.66 1.62
N ASP A 603 8.62 -1.45 1.12
CA ASP A 603 7.96 -0.90 -0.07
C ASP A 603 8.18 -1.77 -1.31
N MET A 604 9.38 -2.31 -1.50
CA MET A 604 9.70 -3.20 -2.60
C MET A 604 9.03 -4.56 -2.46
N VAL A 605 9.04 -5.17 -1.26
CA VAL A 605 8.37 -6.46 -1.04
C VAL A 605 6.86 -6.34 -1.27
N LEU A 606 6.21 -5.27 -0.77
CA LEU A 606 4.78 -5.04 -1.00
C LEU A 606 4.46 -4.73 -2.48
N ALA A 607 5.43 -4.28 -3.27
CA ALA A 607 5.25 -4.01 -4.69
C ALA A 607 5.20 -5.30 -5.55
N THR A 608 5.60 -6.46 -5.04
CA THR A 608 5.49 -7.74 -5.78
C THR A 608 4.05 -8.21 -5.90
N GLU A 609 3.13 -7.72 -5.04
CA GLU A 609 1.70 -8.05 -5.10
C GLU A 609 1.12 -7.85 -6.51
N MET A 610 0.53 -8.94 -7.06
CA MET A 610 0.04 -8.94 -8.44
C MET A 610 -1.23 -8.10 -8.64
N THR A 611 -2.05 -7.91 -7.61
CA THR A 611 -3.26 -7.08 -7.72
C THR A 611 -2.97 -5.62 -8.06
N LYS A 612 -1.76 -5.13 -7.75
CA LYS A 612 -1.28 -3.77 -8.05
C LYS A 612 -0.38 -3.68 -9.28
N HIS A 613 -0.27 -4.78 -10.05
CA HIS A 613 0.64 -4.85 -11.20
C HIS A 613 0.44 -3.69 -12.18
N PHE A 614 -0.76 -3.54 -12.72
CA PHE A 614 -1.06 -2.50 -13.72
C PHE A 614 -0.91 -1.08 -13.16
N GLU A 615 -1.22 -0.87 -11.89
CA GLU A 615 -1.00 0.40 -11.21
C GLU A 615 0.49 0.79 -11.21
N HIS A 616 1.38 -0.14 -10.82
CA HIS A 616 2.81 0.12 -10.78
C HIS A 616 3.40 0.37 -12.18
N VAL A 617 3.04 -0.46 -13.16
CA VAL A 617 3.50 -0.32 -14.55
C VAL A 617 3.04 1.03 -15.12
N ASN A 618 1.77 1.38 -14.96
CA ASN A 618 1.23 2.63 -15.48
C ASN A 618 1.84 3.87 -14.81
N LYS A 619 2.03 3.85 -13.49
CA LYS A 619 2.72 4.93 -12.77
C LYS A 619 4.16 5.10 -13.26
N PHE A 620 4.87 4.00 -13.51
CA PHE A 620 6.22 4.05 -14.05
C PHE A 620 6.25 4.65 -15.45
N ILE A 621 5.41 4.18 -16.38
CA ILE A 621 5.30 4.72 -17.74
C ILE A 621 5.01 6.22 -17.71
N ASN A 622 4.03 6.65 -16.92
CA ASN A 622 3.60 8.04 -16.89
C ASN A 622 4.62 8.99 -16.25
N SER A 623 5.30 8.55 -15.19
CA SER A 623 6.22 9.41 -14.44
C SER A 623 7.69 9.32 -14.88
N ILE A 624 8.08 8.23 -15.54
CA ILE A 624 9.46 8.00 -15.97
C ILE A 624 9.57 8.03 -17.50
N ASN A 625 8.90 7.10 -18.23
CA ASN A 625 9.13 6.94 -19.66
C ASN A 625 8.59 8.11 -20.49
N LYS A 626 7.37 8.58 -20.23
CA LYS A 626 6.79 9.72 -20.98
C LYS A 626 7.60 11.02 -20.83
N PRO A 627 8.02 11.43 -19.62
CA PRO A 627 8.90 12.59 -19.48
C PRO A 627 10.25 12.43 -20.18
N LEU A 628 10.86 11.23 -20.19
CA LEU A 628 12.11 10.98 -20.90
C LEU A 628 11.93 11.13 -22.41
N SER A 629 10.91 10.51 -23.01
CA SER A 629 10.67 10.58 -24.46
C SER A 629 10.29 11.98 -24.96
N THR A 630 9.66 12.82 -24.13
CA THR A 630 9.34 14.22 -24.51
C THR A 630 10.56 15.13 -24.49
N GLN A 631 11.55 14.83 -23.66
CA GLN A 631 12.77 15.65 -23.54
C GLN A 631 13.86 15.30 -24.58
N GLU A 632 13.87 14.07 -25.09
CA GLU A 632 14.77 13.65 -26.18
C GLU A 632 14.46 14.32 -27.50
N THR A 633 13.26 14.89 -27.69
CA THR A 633 12.85 15.60 -28.89
C THR A 633 13.30 17.07 -28.92
N GLU A 634 13.82 17.61 -27.81
CA GLU A 634 14.35 18.99 -27.74
C GLU A 634 15.88 18.97 -27.71
N GLU A 635 16.50 19.12 -28.88
CA GLU A 635 17.95 19.22 -29.09
C GLU A 635 18.56 20.46 -28.39
N THR A 636 18.89 20.38 -27.10
CA THR A 636 19.90 21.29 -26.51
C THR A 636 20.51 20.66 -25.26
N GLY A 637 21.82 20.57 -25.18
CA GLY A 637 22.65 19.95 -24.12
C GLY A 637 22.51 20.53 -22.69
N LYS A 638 21.38 21.17 -22.38
CA LYS A 638 21.01 21.63 -21.04
C LYS A 638 19.99 20.69 -20.35
N ASN A 639 19.51 19.66 -21.03
CA ASN A 639 18.44 18.80 -20.53
C ASN A 639 18.92 17.65 -19.66
N GLN A 640 20.17 17.19 -19.76
CA GLN A 640 20.66 16.02 -19.03
C GLN A 640 20.65 16.23 -17.50
N ASP A 641 21.03 17.41 -17.03
CA ASP A 641 21.01 17.73 -15.59
C ASP A 641 19.56 17.80 -15.04
N SER A 642 18.61 18.25 -15.87
CA SER A 642 17.19 18.29 -15.51
C SER A 642 16.61 16.88 -15.44
N ILE A 643 16.94 16.00 -16.37
CA ILE A 643 16.54 14.59 -16.41
C ILE A 643 17.08 13.88 -15.17
N ASN A 644 18.37 13.99 -14.88
CA ASN A 644 19.01 13.37 -13.74
C ASN A 644 18.41 13.88 -12.41
N THR A 645 18.07 15.17 -12.35
CA THR A 645 17.41 15.74 -11.16
C THR A 645 16.00 15.16 -10.99
N MET A 646 15.22 15.03 -12.05
CA MET A 646 13.88 14.44 -12.02
C MET A 646 13.93 12.97 -11.61
N LEU A 647 14.84 12.16 -12.17
CA LEU A 647 14.96 10.74 -11.85
C LEU A 647 15.37 10.51 -10.38
N ARG A 648 16.19 11.40 -9.81
CA ARG A 648 16.69 11.29 -8.42
C ARG A 648 15.70 11.76 -7.36
N THR A 649 14.51 12.23 -7.72
CA THR A 649 13.50 12.56 -6.71
C THR A 649 13.09 11.31 -5.92
N PRO A 650 12.77 11.42 -4.61
CA PRO A 650 12.39 10.27 -3.79
C PRO A 650 11.22 9.47 -4.37
N GLU A 651 10.24 10.17 -4.97
CA GLU A 651 9.06 9.58 -5.60
C GLU A 651 9.44 8.73 -6.82
N ASN A 652 10.27 9.26 -7.71
CA ASN A 652 10.69 8.56 -8.93
C ASN A 652 11.63 7.39 -8.60
N ARG A 653 12.56 7.55 -7.65
CA ARG A 653 13.38 6.43 -7.17
C ARG A 653 12.53 5.30 -6.58
N ALA A 654 11.46 5.63 -5.86
CA ALA A 654 10.53 4.62 -5.36
C ALA A 654 9.81 3.87 -6.50
N LEU A 655 9.35 4.57 -7.55
CA LEU A 655 8.76 3.95 -8.73
C LEU A 655 9.74 3.04 -9.47
N ILE A 656 10.99 3.49 -9.65
CA ILE A 656 12.05 2.71 -10.30
C ILE A 656 12.35 1.44 -9.51
N LYS A 657 12.48 1.50 -8.19
CA LYS A 657 12.72 0.34 -7.33
C LYS A 657 11.56 -0.66 -7.38
N ARG A 658 10.30 -0.18 -7.34
CA ARG A 658 9.11 -1.04 -7.45
C ARG A 658 9.06 -1.73 -8.80
N MET A 659 9.34 -1.01 -9.90
CA MET A 659 9.38 -1.59 -11.22
C MET A 659 10.49 -2.63 -11.36
N MET A 660 11.68 -2.32 -10.83
CA MET A 660 12.84 -3.21 -10.85
C MET A 660 12.58 -4.54 -10.15
N ILE A 661 12.02 -4.52 -8.94
CA ILE A 661 11.74 -5.77 -8.21
C ILE A 661 10.63 -6.57 -8.89
N LYS A 662 9.60 -5.92 -9.44
CA LYS A 662 8.55 -6.60 -10.22
C LYS A 662 9.12 -7.27 -11.47
N CYS A 663 9.97 -6.57 -12.22
CA CYS A 663 10.64 -7.13 -13.40
C CYS A 663 11.55 -8.32 -13.00
N ALA A 664 12.26 -8.21 -11.87
CA ALA A 664 13.11 -9.28 -11.38
C ALA A 664 12.30 -10.52 -11.01
N ASP A 665 11.20 -10.35 -10.27
CA ASP A 665 10.32 -11.40 -9.75
C ASP A 665 9.68 -12.24 -10.86
N VAL A 666 9.19 -11.59 -11.92
CA VAL A 666 8.53 -12.28 -13.04
C VAL A 666 9.39 -12.35 -14.30
N SER A 667 10.73 -12.35 -14.17
CA SER A 667 11.67 -12.35 -15.30
C SER A 667 11.80 -13.70 -16.03
N ASN A 668 11.18 -14.74 -15.55
CA ASN A 668 11.31 -16.09 -16.11
C ASN A 668 11.08 -16.18 -17.64
N PRO A 669 10.06 -15.49 -18.23
CA PRO A 669 9.87 -15.48 -19.67
C PRO A 669 10.98 -14.78 -20.47
N CYS A 670 11.82 -14.00 -19.82
CA CYS A 670 12.95 -13.28 -20.42
C CYS A 670 14.29 -14.03 -20.26
N ARG A 671 14.29 -15.21 -19.63
CA ARG A 671 15.46 -16.09 -19.51
C ARG A 671 15.69 -16.91 -20.80
N PRO A 672 16.88 -17.47 -21.01
CA PRO A 672 17.10 -18.44 -22.08
C PRO A 672 16.01 -19.53 -22.09
N LEU A 673 15.62 -20.01 -23.26
CA LEU A 673 14.48 -20.90 -23.46
C LEU A 673 14.46 -22.09 -22.50
N GLU A 674 15.61 -22.73 -22.27
CA GLU A 674 15.71 -23.89 -21.38
C GLU A 674 15.26 -23.54 -19.95
N TYR A 675 15.65 -22.38 -19.43
CA TYR A 675 15.29 -21.91 -18.09
C TYR A 675 13.85 -21.41 -18.05
N CYS A 676 13.37 -20.74 -19.09
CA CYS A 676 11.98 -20.35 -19.25
C CYS A 676 11.04 -21.56 -19.16
N VAL A 677 11.36 -22.66 -19.86
CA VAL A 677 10.58 -23.88 -19.85
C VAL A 677 10.60 -24.57 -18.47
N GLU A 678 11.74 -24.58 -17.79
CA GLU A 678 11.86 -25.15 -16.44
C GLU A 678 11.03 -24.34 -15.43
N TRP A 679 11.10 -23.01 -15.46
CA TRP A 679 10.26 -22.16 -14.61
C TRP A 679 8.76 -22.33 -14.90
N ALA A 680 8.36 -22.46 -16.17
CA ALA A 680 6.99 -22.73 -16.55
C ALA A 680 6.49 -24.09 -16.01
N ALA A 681 7.36 -25.10 -15.98
CA ALA A 681 7.06 -26.40 -15.38
C ALA A 681 6.80 -26.27 -13.88
N ARG A 682 7.69 -25.59 -13.17
CA ARG A 682 7.65 -25.44 -11.71
C ARG A 682 6.41 -24.68 -11.25
N ILE A 683 6.10 -23.52 -11.87
CA ILE A 683 4.92 -22.73 -11.48
C ILE A 683 3.61 -23.44 -11.82
N SER A 684 3.57 -24.16 -12.96
CA SER A 684 2.39 -24.94 -13.32
C SER A 684 2.12 -26.06 -12.32
N GLU A 685 3.15 -26.77 -11.83
CA GLU A 685 2.99 -27.81 -10.83
C GLU A 685 2.49 -27.28 -9.49
N GLU A 686 2.95 -26.08 -9.10
CA GLU A 686 2.48 -25.42 -7.88
C GLU A 686 1.00 -25.02 -7.99
N TYR A 687 0.57 -24.46 -9.13
CA TYR A 687 -0.83 -24.11 -9.37
C TYR A 687 -1.72 -25.36 -9.54
N PHE A 688 -1.22 -26.43 -10.15
CA PHE A 688 -1.95 -27.71 -10.19
C PHE A 688 -2.19 -28.25 -8.78
N SER A 689 -1.17 -28.20 -7.93
CA SER A 689 -1.28 -28.63 -6.53
C SER A 689 -2.29 -27.80 -5.75
N GLN A 690 -2.36 -26.48 -5.99
CA GLN A 690 -3.38 -25.63 -5.39
C GLN A 690 -4.78 -26.01 -5.87
N THR A 691 -4.98 -26.17 -7.18
CA THR A 691 -6.28 -26.53 -7.76
C THR A 691 -6.76 -27.90 -7.26
N ASP A 692 -5.85 -28.87 -7.14
CA ASP A 692 -6.17 -30.18 -6.59
C ASP A 692 -6.61 -30.09 -5.12
N GLU A 693 -5.93 -29.26 -4.30
CA GLU A 693 -6.29 -29.02 -2.90
C GLU A 693 -7.61 -28.26 -2.77
N GLU A 694 -7.83 -27.24 -3.61
CA GLU A 694 -9.12 -26.49 -3.64
C GLU A 694 -10.30 -27.44 -3.89
N LYS A 695 -10.17 -28.34 -4.88
CA LYS A 695 -11.19 -29.35 -5.17
C LYS A 695 -11.37 -30.36 -4.03
N GLN A 696 -10.28 -30.82 -3.42
CA GLN A 696 -10.35 -31.76 -2.29
C GLN A 696 -11.02 -31.15 -1.07
N ARG A 697 -10.87 -29.85 -0.85
CA ARG A 697 -11.41 -29.13 0.30
C ARG A 697 -12.74 -28.44 0.03
N ASP A 698 -13.35 -28.67 -1.12
CA ASP A 698 -14.57 -27.97 -1.58
C ASP A 698 -14.44 -26.43 -1.51
N LEU A 699 -13.23 -25.88 -1.77
CA LEU A 699 -12.98 -24.46 -1.86
C LEU A 699 -13.31 -23.93 -3.26
N PRO A 700 -13.59 -22.65 -3.42
CA PRO A 700 -13.68 -22.03 -4.74
C PRO A 700 -12.35 -22.18 -5.48
N VAL A 701 -12.38 -22.74 -6.69
CA VAL A 701 -11.18 -22.86 -7.53
C VAL A 701 -10.80 -21.46 -8.03
N VAL A 702 -9.60 -21.00 -7.65
CA VAL A 702 -9.13 -19.64 -7.98
C VAL A 702 -8.78 -19.51 -9.45
N MET A 703 -8.08 -20.52 -9.99
CA MET A 703 -7.60 -20.56 -11.38
C MET A 703 -8.05 -21.86 -12.06
N PRO A 704 -9.29 -21.98 -12.57
CA PRO A 704 -9.80 -23.18 -13.23
C PRO A 704 -8.95 -23.68 -14.40
N VAL A 705 -8.25 -22.78 -15.07
CA VAL A 705 -7.31 -23.07 -16.16
C VAL A 705 -6.17 -24.02 -15.74
N PHE A 706 -5.78 -24.02 -14.46
CA PHE A 706 -4.76 -24.92 -13.91
C PHE A 706 -5.35 -26.23 -13.36
N ASP A 707 -6.35 -26.78 -14.03
CA ASP A 707 -6.69 -28.19 -13.83
C ASP A 707 -5.67 -29.08 -14.56
N ARG A 708 -4.96 -29.93 -13.83
CA ARG A 708 -3.92 -30.84 -14.34
C ARG A 708 -4.35 -31.64 -15.55
N ASN A 709 -5.65 -32.01 -15.65
CA ASN A 709 -6.18 -32.87 -16.72
C ASN A 709 -6.50 -32.08 -18.00
N THR A 710 -6.74 -30.79 -17.92
CA THR A 710 -7.25 -29.97 -19.05
C THR A 710 -6.35 -28.81 -19.41
N CYS A 711 -5.42 -28.41 -18.56
CA CYS A 711 -4.54 -27.27 -18.75
C CYS A 711 -3.72 -27.38 -20.04
N SER A 712 -3.59 -26.26 -20.75
CA SER A 712 -2.59 -26.05 -21.79
C SER A 712 -1.54 -25.09 -21.27
N ILE A 713 -0.34 -25.63 -20.91
CA ILE A 713 0.77 -24.81 -20.41
C ILE A 713 1.19 -23.76 -21.46
N PRO A 714 1.31 -24.07 -22.78
CA PRO A 714 1.61 -23.06 -23.78
C PRO A 714 0.63 -21.89 -23.78
N LYS A 715 -0.69 -22.15 -23.72
CA LYS A 715 -1.69 -21.08 -23.64
C LYS A 715 -1.55 -20.24 -22.39
N SER A 716 -1.29 -20.85 -21.24
CA SER A 716 -1.08 -20.14 -19.98
C SER A 716 0.13 -19.22 -20.06
N GLN A 717 1.25 -19.68 -20.66
CA GLN A 717 2.44 -18.89 -20.86
C GLN A 717 2.21 -17.75 -21.85
N ILE A 718 1.54 -17.98 -22.97
CA ILE A 718 1.18 -16.93 -23.93
C ILE A 718 0.32 -15.86 -23.25
N SER A 719 -0.72 -16.25 -22.52
CA SER A 719 -1.60 -15.31 -21.82
C SER A 719 -0.84 -14.53 -20.75
N PHE A 720 0.04 -15.17 -19.98
CA PHE A 720 0.86 -14.51 -18.99
C PHE A 720 1.81 -13.47 -19.61
N MET A 721 2.48 -13.84 -20.70
CA MET A 721 3.40 -12.96 -21.42
C MET A 721 2.66 -11.77 -22.06
N ASP A 722 1.51 -12.01 -22.69
CA ASP A 722 0.72 -10.95 -23.34
C ASP A 722 0.15 -9.95 -22.34
N TYR A 723 -0.37 -10.41 -21.20
CA TYR A 723 -1.09 -9.53 -20.26
C TYR A 723 -0.19 -8.85 -19.22
N PHE A 724 0.87 -9.54 -18.76
CA PHE A 724 1.67 -9.03 -17.63
C PHE A 724 3.10 -8.68 -18.03
N ILE A 725 3.72 -9.43 -18.92
CA ILE A 725 5.17 -9.36 -19.14
C ILE A 725 5.53 -8.36 -20.23
N THR A 726 4.90 -8.45 -21.40
CA THR A 726 5.35 -7.69 -22.58
C THR A 726 5.34 -6.16 -22.32
N ASP A 727 4.21 -5.60 -21.90
CA ASP A 727 4.11 -4.16 -21.67
C ASP A 727 5.01 -3.67 -20.52
N MET A 728 5.20 -4.50 -19.49
CA MET A 728 6.07 -4.18 -18.36
C MET A 728 7.53 -4.16 -18.78
N PHE A 729 7.99 -5.18 -19.50
CA PHE A 729 9.38 -5.24 -19.96
C PHE A 729 9.67 -4.29 -21.10
N ASP A 730 8.71 -3.98 -21.99
CA ASP A 730 8.83 -2.89 -22.96
C ASP A 730 9.09 -1.54 -22.25
N ALA A 731 8.35 -1.28 -21.18
CA ALA A 731 8.55 -0.06 -20.38
C ALA A 731 9.89 -0.06 -19.63
N TRP A 732 10.33 -1.23 -19.12
CA TRP A 732 11.61 -1.36 -18.43
C TRP A 732 12.80 -1.25 -19.38
N ASP A 733 12.73 -1.91 -20.55
CA ASP A 733 13.75 -1.82 -21.61
C ASP A 733 13.90 -0.38 -22.13
N ALA A 734 12.81 0.33 -22.36
CA ALA A 734 12.82 1.72 -22.75
C ALA A 734 13.55 2.65 -21.74
N PHE A 735 13.68 2.24 -20.49
CA PHE A 735 14.38 2.98 -19.44
C PHE A 735 15.84 2.52 -19.27
N VAL A 736 16.10 1.19 -19.32
CA VAL A 736 17.38 0.60 -18.90
C VAL A 736 18.24 0.13 -20.07
N ASP A 737 17.62 -0.12 -21.25
CA ASP A 737 18.24 -0.68 -22.47
C ASP A 737 18.75 -2.14 -22.26
N LEU A 738 17.87 -3.09 -22.52
CA LEU A 738 18.08 -4.53 -22.25
C LEU A 738 17.77 -5.41 -23.49
N PRO A 739 18.40 -5.19 -24.64
CA PRO A 739 18.04 -5.84 -25.90
C PRO A 739 18.11 -7.36 -25.85
N ASP A 740 19.08 -7.93 -25.13
CA ASP A 740 19.25 -9.39 -25.01
C ASP A 740 18.07 -10.04 -24.26
N LEU A 741 17.58 -9.36 -23.22
CA LEU A 741 16.40 -9.79 -22.46
C LEU A 741 15.15 -9.80 -23.35
N MET A 742 14.96 -8.74 -24.11
CA MET A 742 13.82 -8.61 -25.02
C MET A 742 13.88 -9.62 -26.16
N GLN A 743 15.07 -10.00 -26.61
CA GLN A 743 15.24 -11.06 -27.59
C GLN A 743 14.80 -12.42 -27.03
N HIS A 744 15.19 -12.76 -25.80
CA HIS A 744 14.74 -13.99 -25.16
C HIS A 744 13.22 -14.01 -24.99
N LEU A 745 12.60 -12.89 -24.58
CA LEU A 745 11.15 -12.78 -24.44
C LEU A 745 10.44 -13.07 -25.76
N ASP A 746 10.91 -12.47 -26.85
CA ASP A 746 10.33 -12.64 -28.20
C ASP A 746 10.48 -14.10 -28.70
N ASP A 747 11.66 -14.71 -28.51
CA ASP A 747 11.91 -16.10 -28.93
C ASP A 747 11.12 -17.11 -28.10
N ASN A 748 11.02 -16.91 -26.78
CA ASN A 748 10.20 -17.74 -25.90
C ASN A 748 8.70 -17.64 -26.22
N PHE A 749 8.23 -16.43 -26.55
CA PHE A 749 6.85 -16.22 -26.96
C PHE A 749 6.51 -16.99 -28.27
N LYS A 750 7.41 -16.94 -29.26
CA LYS A 750 7.28 -17.71 -30.51
C LYS A 750 7.24 -19.20 -30.22
N TYR A 751 8.12 -19.70 -29.35
CA TYR A 751 8.15 -21.10 -28.95
C TYR A 751 6.82 -21.60 -28.39
N TRP A 752 6.25 -20.84 -27.44
CA TRP A 752 4.96 -21.19 -26.86
C TRP A 752 3.82 -21.14 -27.89
N LYS A 753 3.82 -20.14 -28.79
CA LYS A 753 2.85 -20.08 -29.90
C LYS A 753 2.93 -21.25 -30.83
N GLU A 754 4.12 -21.70 -31.21
CA GLU A 754 4.29 -22.88 -32.07
C GLU A 754 3.75 -24.16 -31.40
N LEU A 755 3.93 -24.30 -30.09
CA LEU A 755 3.37 -25.43 -29.35
C LEU A 755 1.83 -25.40 -29.32
N ASP A 756 1.24 -24.22 -29.13
CA ASP A 756 -0.21 -24.06 -29.10
C ASP A 756 -0.84 -24.27 -30.48
N GLU A 757 -0.24 -23.75 -31.55
CA GLU A 757 -0.66 -24.00 -32.94
C GLU A 757 -0.64 -25.49 -33.30
N LYS A 758 0.35 -26.22 -32.81
CA LYS A 758 0.44 -27.69 -32.92
C LYS A 758 -0.52 -28.43 -31.98
N LYS A 759 -1.32 -27.70 -31.20
CA LYS A 759 -2.25 -28.21 -30.17
C LYS A 759 -1.58 -29.11 -29.13
N LEU A 760 -0.32 -28.84 -28.84
CA LEU A 760 0.43 -29.52 -27.78
C LEU A 760 0.09 -28.82 -26.45
N ARG A 761 -0.19 -29.60 -25.41
CA ARG A 761 -0.53 -29.11 -24.08
C ARG A 761 0.66 -29.08 -23.13
N GLY A 762 1.71 -29.78 -23.46
CA GLY A 762 2.90 -29.96 -22.62
C GLY A 762 3.99 -28.94 -22.91
N LEU A 763 5.06 -29.06 -22.15
CA LEU A 763 6.20 -28.15 -22.14
C LEU A 763 7.12 -28.26 -23.35
N ARG A 764 7.15 -29.43 -23.98
CA ARG A 764 8.05 -29.75 -25.12
C ARG A 764 7.30 -30.58 -26.17
N PRO A 765 7.69 -30.48 -27.44
CA PRO A 765 7.17 -31.40 -28.44
C PRO A 765 7.50 -32.86 -28.02
N PRO A 766 6.64 -33.86 -28.38
CA PRO A 766 6.95 -35.23 -28.14
C PRO A 766 8.28 -35.62 -28.84
N PRO A 767 9.09 -36.47 -28.25
CA PRO A 767 10.30 -36.95 -28.93
C PRO A 767 9.93 -37.59 -30.26
N GLU A 768 10.71 -37.30 -31.33
CA GLU A 768 10.53 -37.85 -32.68
C GLU A 768 10.73 -39.38 -32.71
#